data_ebe3ff2e7c82c307367bf26a4f7b0d98
#
_entry.id   ebe3ff2e7c82c307367bf26a4f7b0d98
#
_cell.length_a   1.000
_cell.length_b   1.000
_cell.length_c   1.000
_cell.angle_alpha   90.00
_cell.angle_beta   90.00
_cell.angle_gamma   90.00
#
_symmetry.space_group_name_H-M   'P 1'
#
loop_
_entity.id
_entity.type
_entity.pdbx_description
1 polymer ?
#
loop_
_entity_poly.entity_id
_entity_poly.type
_entity_poly.pdbx_seq_one_letter_code
_entity_poly.pdbx_strand_id
1 'polypeptide(L)'
;LAPLGTYLAAKGFTVERRSIAGVSSEGMLCSEAELGLSDEGEGLLVLPAGTASPGARLADAIPAARDTILEIGLTPNRPDGLGHIGLAREAAALFGVPFAPPVFADPERIHNDPLSRYASVVIEDGARCPHYGAAVLIDTRVAPSRLEIRWRLHSLGVRPISNVVDVTNLVMLEHGHPMHAFDLDEVRGRVIVVRCARTGEAIRTLDGVDRVLSDDDLVICDGEGPVALAGVMGGGTSEITSKTERVLLECAYFEPRGIRRAARRHGIHTESSHRFERGVDWGDTRVALARAVSLVAELSGATAVSPVSVVEARGLARRSVTLRHDRIGSLLGAAVDAASARTILGRLGFGCRASHPDMDVWDVPSFRPDVAREVDLIEEVGRVRGYDAIPTTLPAVQASRDAGPRQALARRAREAGVAAGLSEAITHAFVRPGDLDAVGAPSATVTLRNPLGEIGSVMRTSLLPGLLRAVAHARRHGAGDARLFSVGPVFVAAGAPLPEERLSLTALIVGDRKTWLGKPGAVDVWDAKGLARALVLRLMRREPTVTLAVDDARPRALHPRGAAWVDVDGKRVGSLGPLHPDVADSFEVGGQAVVVELDLGAMDVLGARPVYFSPLPRFPAITRDLSVVVAEGIAAGDVEWAVREAGGDLAEGVELFDRFVGGSVPAGHASLALHVVYRAQDRTLTDPEIDARHAHVVATVEARFGATLRA
;
A
#
# COMPACT_ATOMS: atom_id res chain seq x y z
N LEU A 1 -12.75 -41.58 -16.90
CA LEU A 1 -12.56 -42.31 -15.64
C LEU A 1 -11.23 -41.92 -15.03
N ALA A 2 -11.22 -41.39 -13.78
CA ALA A 2 -10.03 -41.23 -12.95
C ALA A 2 -9.71 -42.57 -12.30
N PRO A 3 -8.55 -43.22 -12.58
CA PRO A 3 -8.16 -44.45 -11.93
C PRO A 3 -7.77 -44.23 -10.47
N LEU A 4 -7.62 -45.34 -9.70
CA LEU A 4 -7.15 -45.29 -8.32
C LEU A 4 -5.79 -44.59 -8.26
N GLY A 5 -5.61 -43.76 -7.23
CA GLY A 5 -4.40 -42.95 -7.02
C GLY A 5 -4.40 -41.60 -7.77
N THR A 6 -5.41 -41.30 -8.58
CA THR A 6 -5.52 -39.98 -9.22
C THR A 6 -5.85 -38.93 -8.18
N TYR A 7 -5.02 -37.88 -8.07
CA TYR A 7 -5.32 -36.72 -7.26
C TYR A 7 -6.16 -35.71 -8.05
N LEU A 8 -7.34 -35.40 -7.54
CA LEU A 8 -8.27 -34.41 -8.13
C LEU A 8 -8.04 -33.05 -7.42
N ALA A 9 -7.15 -32.25 -7.98
CA ALA A 9 -6.70 -30.99 -7.38
C ALA A 9 -7.84 -30.01 -7.10
N ALA A 10 -8.83 -29.92 -8.01
CA ALA A 10 -10.00 -29.03 -7.85
C ALA A 10 -10.88 -29.39 -6.64
N LYS A 11 -10.81 -30.61 -6.13
CA LYS A 11 -11.59 -31.12 -4.99
C LYS A 11 -10.72 -31.49 -3.78
N GLY A 12 -9.42 -31.49 -3.92
CA GLY A 12 -8.46 -31.72 -2.83
C GLY A 12 -8.43 -33.18 -2.30
N PHE A 13 -8.82 -34.18 -3.10
CA PHE A 13 -8.76 -35.59 -2.68
C PHE A 13 -8.17 -36.52 -3.72
N THR A 14 -7.71 -37.67 -3.27
CA THR A 14 -7.22 -38.77 -4.13
C THR A 14 -8.31 -39.83 -4.31
N VAL A 15 -8.46 -40.31 -5.54
CA VAL A 15 -9.42 -41.42 -5.87
C VAL A 15 -8.95 -42.70 -5.20
N GLU A 16 -9.75 -43.21 -4.28
CA GLU A 16 -9.50 -44.43 -3.54
C GLU A 16 -10.54 -45.52 -3.88
N ARG A 17 -10.17 -46.78 -3.62
CA ARG A 17 -11.10 -47.89 -3.77
C ARG A 17 -12.26 -47.76 -2.78
N ARG A 18 -13.47 -47.75 -3.24
CA ARG A 18 -14.69 -47.68 -2.42
C ARG A 18 -15.67 -48.76 -2.81
N SER A 19 -16.41 -49.29 -1.82
CA SER A 19 -17.56 -50.13 -2.11
C SER A 19 -18.84 -49.29 -2.18
N ILE A 20 -19.52 -49.32 -3.33
CA ILE A 20 -20.77 -48.60 -3.56
C ILE A 20 -21.84 -49.61 -3.87
N ALA A 21 -22.90 -49.68 -3.05
CA ALA A 21 -24.00 -50.66 -3.16
C ALA A 21 -23.51 -52.14 -3.23
N GLY A 22 -22.41 -52.45 -2.50
CA GLY A 22 -21.84 -53.80 -2.47
C GLY A 22 -20.89 -54.14 -3.64
N VAL A 23 -20.68 -53.24 -4.56
CA VAL A 23 -19.76 -53.41 -5.70
C VAL A 23 -18.49 -52.57 -5.44
N SER A 24 -17.31 -53.18 -5.63
CA SER A 24 -16.02 -52.47 -5.52
C SER A 24 -15.84 -51.55 -6.72
N SER A 25 -15.65 -50.26 -6.45
CA SER A 25 -15.34 -49.28 -7.49
C SER A 25 -13.82 -49.14 -7.59
N GLU A 26 -13.28 -49.30 -8.79
CA GLU A 26 -11.86 -49.24 -9.14
C GLU A 26 -11.46 -47.92 -9.80
N GLY A 27 -12.31 -46.89 -9.70
CA GLY A 27 -12.07 -45.54 -10.23
C GLY A 27 -13.32 -44.70 -10.16
N MET A 28 -13.22 -43.45 -10.59
CA MET A 28 -14.29 -42.46 -10.51
C MET A 28 -14.57 -41.86 -11.87
N LEU A 29 -15.84 -41.86 -12.27
CA LEU A 29 -16.30 -41.02 -13.39
C LEU A 29 -16.42 -39.59 -12.90
N CYS A 30 -15.83 -38.63 -13.60
CA CYS A 30 -15.73 -37.27 -13.17
C CYS A 30 -16.61 -36.30 -13.95
N SER A 31 -17.16 -35.34 -13.28
CA SER A 31 -17.73 -34.12 -13.87
C SER A 31 -16.60 -33.16 -14.32
N GLU A 32 -16.96 -32.13 -15.04
CA GLU A 32 -16.01 -31.06 -15.42
C GLU A 32 -15.43 -30.34 -14.20
N ALA A 33 -16.26 -30.04 -13.20
CA ALA A 33 -15.81 -29.39 -11.96
C ALA A 33 -14.83 -30.25 -11.12
N GLU A 34 -14.99 -31.59 -11.17
CA GLU A 34 -14.03 -32.48 -10.48
C GLU A 34 -12.68 -32.55 -11.19
N LEU A 35 -12.68 -32.32 -12.50
CA LEU A 35 -11.46 -32.23 -13.30
C LEU A 35 -10.87 -30.81 -13.35
N GLY A 36 -11.53 -29.81 -12.73
CA GLY A 36 -11.10 -28.43 -12.76
C GLY A 36 -11.24 -27.76 -14.13
N LEU A 37 -12.24 -28.16 -14.93
CA LEU A 37 -12.47 -27.68 -16.29
C LEU A 37 -13.56 -26.60 -16.37
N SER A 38 -14.48 -26.61 -15.43
CA SER A 38 -15.53 -25.62 -15.28
C SER A 38 -16.07 -25.65 -13.86
N ASP A 39 -16.97 -24.73 -13.52
CA ASP A 39 -17.70 -24.74 -12.24
C ASP A 39 -18.89 -25.70 -12.24
N GLU A 40 -19.23 -26.32 -13.39
CA GLU A 40 -20.36 -27.24 -13.54
C GLU A 40 -20.06 -28.59 -12.90
N GLY A 41 -20.70 -28.84 -11.75
CA GLY A 41 -20.55 -30.07 -10.96
C GLY A 41 -21.65 -31.12 -11.27
N GLU A 42 -22.66 -30.82 -12.05
CA GLU A 42 -23.74 -31.73 -12.34
C GLU A 42 -23.40 -32.65 -13.53
N GLY A 43 -23.66 -33.95 -13.36
CA GLY A 43 -23.44 -34.95 -14.40
C GLY A 43 -21.98 -35.40 -14.55
N LEU A 44 -21.70 -36.06 -15.64
CA LEU A 44 -20.39 -36.58 -16.02
C LEU A 44 -19.88 -35.86 -17.27
N LEU A 45 -18.57 -35.65 -17.34
CA LEU A 45 -17.96 -35.24 -18.60
C LEU A 45 -18.09 -36.35 -19.65
N VAL A 46 -18.94 -36.14 -20.65
CA VAL A 46 -19.11 -37.04 -21.77
C VAL A 46 -18.37 -36.49 -22.97
N LEU A 47 -17.38 -37.22 -23.45
CA LEU A 47 -16.63 -36.86 -24.65
C LEU A 47 -17.41 -37.29 -25.93
N PRO A 48 -17.32 -36.54 -27.05
CA PRO A 48 -17.87 -36.94 -28.30
C PRO A 48 -17.39 -38.34 -28.74
N ALA A 49 -18.25 -39.12 -29.40
CA ALA A 49 -17.87 -40.43 -29.91
C ALA A 49 -16.67 -40.31 -30.87
N GLY A 50 -15.67 -41.16 -30.69
CA GLY A 50 -14.45 -41.14 -31.51
C GLY A 50 -13.37 -40.17 -31.09
N THR A 51 -13.54 -39.41 -29.99
CA THR A 51 -12.50 -38.50 -29.45
C THR A 51 -11.22 -39.26 -29.12
N ALA A 52 -11.31 -40.45 -28.51
CA ALA A 52 -10.18 -41.32 -28.24
C ALA A 52 -10.61 -42.76 -28.01
N SER A 53 -9.67 -43.70 -28.11
CA SER A 53 -9.89 -45.11 -27.74
C SER A 53 -10.03 -45.24 -26.20
N PRO A 54 -10.84 -46.18 -25.70
CA PRO A 54 -10.93 -46.46 -24.28
C PRO A 54 -9.54 -46.77 -23.68
N GLY A 55 -9.21 -46.10 -22.55
CA GLY A 55 -7.92 -46.23 -21.90
C GLY A 55 -6.88 -45.18 -22.32
N ALA A 56 -7.13 -44.34 -23.30
CA ALA A 56 -6.27 -43.22 -23.64
C ALA A 56 -6.28 -42.19 -22.53
N ARG A 57 -5.14 -41.52 -22.34
CA ARG A 57 -5.05 -40.42 -21.36
C ARG A 57 -5.84 -39.21 -21.88
N LEU A 58 -6.52 -38.50 -20.97
CA LEU A 58 -7.30 -37.32 -21.32
C LEU A 58 -6.42 -36.26 -22.04
N ALA A 59 -5.20 -36.06 -21.58
CA ALA A 59 -4.25 -35.10 -22.16
C ALA A 59 -3.77 -35.49 -23.57
N ASP A 60 -3.83 -36.79 -23.94
CA ASP A 60 -3.52 -37.26 -25.29
C ASP A 60 -4.72 -37.11 -26.21
N ALA A 61 -5.93 -37.29 -25.67
CA ALA A 61 -7.18 -37.13 -26.36
C ALA A 61 -7.54 -35.65 -26.60
N ILE A 62 -7.19 -34.81 -25.66
CA ILE A 62 -7.45 -33.35 -25.66
C ILE A 62 -6.16 -32.65 -25.34
N PRO A 63 -5.35 -32.28 -26.36
CA PRO A 63 -4.04 -31.64 -26.15
C PRO A 63 -4.09 -30.35 -25.30
N ALA A 64 -5.22 -29.61 -25.36
CA ALA A 64 -5.44 -28.43 -24.52
C ALA A 64 -5.44 -28.74 -23.00
N ALA A 65 -5.60 -30.00 -22.62
CA ALA A 65 -5.50 -30.45 -21.22
C ALA A 65 -4.06 -30.48 -20.66
N ARG A 66 -3.07 -30.32 -21.54
CA ARG A 66 -1.65 -30.25 -21.16
C ARG A 66 -1.05 -28.96 -21.68
N ASP A 67 -1.10 -27.94 -20.84
CA ASP A 67 -0.60 -26.62 -21.18
C ASP A 67 0.22 -26.03 -20.03
N THR A 68 0.98 -24.98 -20.30
CA THR A 68 1.70 -24.20 -19.31
C THR A 68 1.14 -22.80 -19.30
N ILE A 69 0.57 -22.41 -18.17
CA ILE A 69 0.02 -21.07 -17.99
C ILE A 69 1.11 -20.19 -17.40
N LEU A 70 1.39 -19.09 -18.07
CA LEU A 70 2.31 -18.07 -17.61
C LEU A 70 1.54 -16.84 -17.13
N GLU A 71 1.74 -16.44 -15.88
CA GLU A 71 1.23 -15.18 -15.37
C GLU A 71 2.21 -14.06 -15.72
N ILE A 72 1.73 -13.07 -16.49
CA ILE A 72 2.55 -11.99 -17.01
C ILE A 72 2.05 -10.66 -16.44
N GLY A 73 2.90 -9.99 -15.65
CA GLY A 73 2.63 -8.63 -15.17
C GLY A 73 2.88 -7.61 -16.28
N LEU A 74 1.84 -6.87 -16.66
CA LEU A 74 1.92 -5.82 -17.68
C LEU A 74 1.80 -4.44 -17.04
N THR A 75 2.64 -3.51 -17.48
CA THR A 75 2.50 -2.12 -17.10
C THR A 75 1.30 -1.47 -17.81
N PRO A 76 0.62 -0.48 -17.20
CA PRO A 76 -0.58 0.13 -17.79
C PRO A 76 -0.38 0.79 -19.17
N ASN A 77 0.85 1.12 -19.54
CA ASN A 77 1.19 1.73 -20.82
C ASN A 77 1.34 0.72 -21.96
N ARG A 78 1.33 -0.60 -21.66
CA ARG A 78 1.52 -1.68 -22.64
C ARG A 78 0.23 -2.49 -22.90
N PRO A 79 -0.83 -1.85 -23.43
CA PRO A 79 -2.08 -2.55 -23.73
C PRO A 79 -1.93 -3.59 -24.84
N ASP A 80 -0.95 -3.45 -25.71
CA ASP A 80 -0.62 -4.42 -26.75
C ASP A 80 -0.31 -5.82 -26.18
N GLY A 81 0.26 -5.90 -24.98
CA GLY A 81 0.52 -7.16 -24.27
C GLY A 81 -0.73 -7.82 -23.67
N LEU A 82 -1.91 -7.18 -23.68
CA LEU A 82 -3.17 -7.77 -23.19
C LEU A 82 -3.80 -8.78 -24.16
N GLY A 83 -3.08 -9.10 -25.25
CA GLY A 83 -3.43 -10.15 -26.21
C GLY A 83 -2.22 -11.03 -26.56
N HIS A 84 -2.47 -12.30 -26.91
CA HIS A 84 -1.42 -13.26 -27.22
C HIS A 84 -0.54 -12.84 -28.42
N ILE A 85 -1.14 -12.19 -29.43
CA ILE A 85 -0.42 -11.68 -30.61
C ILE A 85 0.61 -10.62 -30.19
N GLY A 86 0.23 -9.72 -29.29
CA GLY A 86 1.13 -8.69 -28.76
C GLY A 86 2.26 -9.27 -27.92
N LEU A 87 1.97 -10.25 -27.05
CA LEU A 87 2.96 -10.99 -26.27
C LEU A 87 3.92 -11.77 -27.16
N ALA A 88 3.41 -12.41 -28.22
CA ALA A 88 4.23 -13.14 -29.18
C ALA A 88 5.19 -12.21 -29.94
N ARG A 89 4.74 -11.01 -30.33
CA ARG A 89 5.57 -9.97 -30.96
C ARG A 89 6.67 -9.50 -30.00
N GLU A 90 6.33 -9.28 -28.76
CA GLU A 90 7.26 -8.86 -27.71
C GLU A 90 8.34 -9.94 -27.46
N ALA A 91 7.90 -11.19 -27.26
CA ALA A 91 8.81 -12.32 -27.07
C ALA A 91 9.74 -12.52 -28.28
N ALA A 92 9.21 -12.40 -29.51
CA ALA A 92 10.01 -12.51 -30.72
C ALA A 92 11.09 -11.40 -30.80
N ALA A 93 10.75 -10.18 -30.42
CA ALA A 93 11.72 -9.08 -30.36
C ALA A 93 12.82 -9.30 -29.32
N LEU A 94 12.45 -9.75 -28.11
CA LEU A 94 13.36 -10.02 -27.00
C LEU A 94 14.31 -11.20 -27.28
N PHE A 95 13.77 -12.30 -27.80
CA PHE A 95 14.56 -13.49 -28.10
C PHE A 95 15.26 -13.45 -29.48
N GLY A 96 15.01 -12.40 -30.25
CA GLY A 96 15.63 -12.22 -31.55
C GLY A 96 15.18 -13.22 -32.61
N VAL A 97 14.00 -13.82 -32.44
CA VAL A 97 13.40 -14.77 -33.39
C VAL A 97 12.39 -14.08 -34.32
N PRO A 98 12.11 -14.63 -35.52
CA PRO A 98 11.11 -14.06 -36.40
C PRO A 98 9.71 -14.08 -35.75
N PHE A 99 8.98 -12.98 -35.89
CA PHE A 99 7.55 -12.90 -35.58
C PHE A 99 6.73 -13.11 -36.86
N ALA A 100 5.91 -14.14 -36.87
CA ALA A 100 4.96 -14.40 -37.95
C ALA A 100 3.54 -14.16 -37.37
N PRO A 101 2.89 -13.03 -37.69
CA PRO A 101 1.52 -12.81 -37.27
C PRO A 101 0.61 -13.88 -37.92
N PRO A 102 -0.40 -14.36 -37.20
CA PRO A 102 -1.33 -15.32 -37.77
C PRO A 102 -2.08 -14.67 -38.96
N VAL A 103 -2.20 -15.43 -40.05
CA VAL A 103 -2.99 -15.00 -41.20
C VAL A 103 -4.34 -15.70 -41.11
N PHE A 104 -5.40 -14.92 -41.03
CA PHE A 104 -6.75 -15.43 -41.01
C PHE A 104 -7.36 -15.31 -42.42
N ALA A 105 -7.93 -16.40 -42.91
CA ALA A 105 -8.70 -16.35 -44.15
C ALA A 105 -9.93 -15.47 -43.95
N ASP A 106 -10.29 -14.71 -44.98
CA ASP A 106 -11.60 -14.06 -44.99
C ASP A 106 -12.68 -15.14 -44.89
N PRO A 107 -13.71 -14.97 -44.04
CA PRO A 107 -14.75 -15.95 -43.90
C PRO A 107 -15.45 -16.20 -45.25
N GLU A 108 -15.69 -17.47 -45.58
CA GLU A 108 -16.54 -17.82 -46.73
C GLU A 108 -17.92 -17.20 -46.54
N ARG A 109 -18.37 -16.45 -47.54
CA ARG A 109 -19.67 -15.78 -47.54
C ARG A 109 -20.55 -16.38 -48.55
N ILE A 110 -21.72 -16.85 -48.14
CA ILE A 110 -22.75 -17.32 -49.06
C ILE A 110 -23.45 -16.12 -49.70
N HIS A 111 -23.56 -15.00 -48.96
CA HIS A 111 -24.12 -13.74 -49.44
C HIS A 111 -23.14 -12.60 -49.21
N ASN A 112 -23.14 -11.62 -50.10
CA ASN A 112 -22.34 -10.43 -50.00
C ASN A 112 -23.23 -9.18 -49.91
N ASP A 113 -24.28 -9.32 -49.09
CA ASP A 113 -25.24 -8.25 -48.88
C ASP A 113 -24.62 -7.10 -48.09
N PRO A 114 -24.95 -5.84 -48.37
CA PRO A 114 -24.48 -4.75 -47.54
C PRO A 114 -25.05 -4.85 -46.12
N LEU A 115 -24.27 -4.45 -45.12
CA LEU A 115 -24.70 -4.47 -43.71
C LEU A 115 -26.06 -3.78 -43.52
N SER A 116 -26.31 -2.70 -44.26
CA SER A 116 -27.53 -1.88 -44.21
C SER A 116 -28.82 -2.64 -44.54
N ARG A 117 -28.73 -3.83 -45.14
CA ARG A 117 -29.88 -4.73 -45.33
C ARG A 117 -30.38 -5.37 -44.03
N TYR A 118 -29.48 -5.54 -43.09
CA TYR A 118 -29.73 -6.24 -41.80
C TYR A 118 -29.77 -5.30 -40.63
N ALA A 119 -28.80 -4.36 -40.56
CA ALA A 119 -28.70 -3.37 -39.50
C ALA A 119 -27.98 -2.10 -39.99
N SER A 120 -28.31 -0.97 -39.42
CA SER A 120 -27.57 0.29 -39.63
C SER A 120 -26.76 0.67 -38.39
N VAL A 121 -25.60 1.33 -38.61
CA VAL A 121 -24.76 1.82 -37.54
C VAL A 121 -24.58 3.34 -37.70
N VAL A 122 -24.90 4.08 -36.66
CA VAL A 122 -24.79 5.52 -36.59
C VAL A 122 -23.90 5.89 -35.41
N ILE A 123 -22.86 6.67 -35.63
CA ILE A 123 -22.00 7.20 -34.57
C ILE A 123 -22.30 8.70 -34.42
N GLU A 124 -22.98 9.07 -33.32
CA GLU A 124 -23.26 10.47 -33.01
C GLU A 124 -22.07 11.14 -32.31
N ASP A 125 -21.30 10.42 -31.51
CA ASP A 125 -20.09 10.91 -30.84
C ASP A 125 -18.81 10.28 -31.43
N GLY A 126 -18.37 10.78 -32.57
CA GLY A 126 -17.15 10.32 -33.25
C GLY A 126 -15.84 10.68 -32.49
N ALA A 127 -15.89 11.54 -31.48
CA ALA A 127 -14.73 11.82 -30.64
C ALA A 127 -14.48 10.67 -29.65
N ARG A 128 -15.54 10.10 -29.10
CA ARG A 128 -15.48 9.02 -28.13
C ARG A 128 -15.55 7.62 -28.77
N CYS A 129 -16.18 7.48 -29.94
CA CYS A 129 -16.19 6.29 -30.75
C CYS A 129 -15.77 6.62 -32.20
N PRO A 130 -14.47 6.71 -32.49
CA PRO A 130 -13.99 6.98 -33.84
C PRO A 130 -14.32 5.87 -34.85
N HIS A 131 -14.23 4.60 -34.42
CA HIS A 131 -14.43 3.42 -35.28
C HIS A 131 -15.40 2.46 -34.63
N TYR A 132 -16.35 1.96 -35.42
CA TYR A 132 -17.29 0.90 -35.04
C TYR A 132 -17.37 -0.15 -36.11
N GLY A 133 -16.85 -1.35 -35.85
CA GLY A 133 -16.93 -2.52 -36.73
C GLY A 133 -18.18 -3.36 -36.43
N ALA A 134 -18.85 -3.77 -37.47
CA ALA A 134 -20.04 -4.62 -37.40
C ALA A 134 -20.04 -5.69 -38.47
N ALA A 135 -20.56 -6.87 -38.14
CA ALA A 135 -20.81 -7.96 -39.08
C ALA A 135 -22.05 -8.78 -38.65
N VAL A 136 -22.80 -9.31 -39.61
CA VAL A 136 -24.01 -10.09 -39.34
C VAL A 136 -23.83 -11.52 -39.77
N LEU A 137 -24.25 -12.43 -38.90
CA LEU A 137 -24.38 -13.85 -39.16
C LEU A 137 -25.84 -14.31 -38.95
N ILE A 138 -26.32 -15.25 -39.76
CA ILE A 138 -27.64 -15.85 -39.64
C ILE A 138 -27.52 -17.37 -39.49
N ASP A 139 -28.63 -18.03 -39.21
CA ASP A 139 -28.72 -19.49 -39.02
C ASP A 139 -27.79 -19.98 -37.90
N THR A 140 -27.53 -19.11 -36.93
CA THR A 140 -26.64 -19.40 -35.78
C THR A 140 -27.30 -20.44 -34.88
N ARG A 141 -26.57 -21.47 -34.51
CA ARG A 141 -26.99 -22.45 -33.49
C ARG A 141 -26.15 -22.23 -32.23
N VAL A 142 -26.76 -21.58 -31.25
CA VAL A 142 -26.10 -21.35 -29.97
C VAL A 142 -26.08 -22.63 -29.14
N ALA A 143 -24.89 -23.06 -28.75
CA ALA A 143 -24.63 -24.27 -27.99
C ALA A 143 -23.37 -24.10 -27.14
N PRO A 144 -23.09 -24.96 -26.16
CA PRO A 144 -21.80 -24.99 -25.49
C PRO A 144 -20.66 -25.15 -26.51
N SER A 145 -19.56 -24.40 -26.29
CA SER A 145 -18.36 -24.51 -27.13
C SER A 145 -17.74 -25.92 -27.05
N ARG A 146 -16.90 -26.24 -28.04
CA ARG A 146 -16.06 -27.46 -28.01
C ARG A 146 -15.20 -27.45 -26.75
N LEU A 147 -14.92 -28.64 -26.21
CA LEU A 147 -14.23 -28.78 -24.92
C LEU A 147 -12.84 -28.11 -24.91
N GLU A 148 -12.10 -28.13 -26.02
CA GLU A 148 -10.79 -27.50 -26.16
C GLU A 148 -10.86 -25.98 -25.95
N ILE A 149 -11.91 -25.33 -26.46
CA ILE A 149 -12.13 -23.88 -26.31
C ILE A 149 -12.53 -23.59 -24.89
N ARG A 150 -13.47 -24.34 -24.33
CA ARG A 150 -13.92 -24.19 -22.94
C ARG A 150 -12.77 -24.38 -21.99
N TRP A 151 -11.93 -25.38 -22.18
CA TRP A 151 -10.76 -25.63 -21.37
C TRP A 151 -9.75 -24.49 -21.44
N ARG A 152 -9.43 -24.04 -22.66
CA ARG A 152 -8.48 -22.90 -22.85
C ARG A 152 -8.97 -21.63 -22.17
N LEU A 153 -10.25 -21.27 -22.34
CA LEU A 153 -10.82 -20.09 -21.68
C LEU A 153 -10.79 -20.22 -20.16
N HIS A 154 -11.21 -21.37 -19.63
CA HIS A 154 -11.19 -21.63 -18.19
C HIS A 154 -9.76 -21.54 -17.61
N SER A 155 -8.79 -22.14 -18.29
CA SER A 155 -7.38 -22.07 -17.88
C SER A 155 -6.81 -20.64 -17.86
N LEU A 156 -7.38 -19.74 -18.65
CA LEU A 156 -7.02 -18.32 -18.70
C LEU A 156 -7.92 -17.45 -17.77
N GLY A 157 -8.74 -18.08 -16.92
CA GLY A 157 -9.60 -17.38 -15.95
C GLY A 157 -10.88 -16.80 -16.53
N VAL A 158 -11.26 -17.19 -17.77
CA VAL A 158 -12.49 -16.74 -18.43
C VAL A 158 -13.53 -17.86 -18.37
N ARG A 159 -14.73 -17.55 -17.83
CA ARG A 159 -15.82 -18.50 -17.73
C ARG A 159 -16.43 -18.76 -19.12
N PRO A 160 -16.46 -20.01 -19.62
CA PRO A 160 -17.16 -20.37 -20.86
C PRO A 160 -18.68 -20.22 -20.72
N ILE A 161 -19.35 -19.75 -21.76
CA ILE A 161 -20.80 -19.50 -21.77
C ILE A 161 -21.47 -20.21 -22.95
N SER A 162 -21.09 -19.83 -24.17
CA SER A 162 -21.65 -20.41 -25.43
C SER A 162 -20.65 -20.21 -26.55
N ASN A 163 -20.82 -21.00 -27.62
CA ASN A 163 -19.96 -20.95 -28.81
C ASN A 163 -19.86 -19.55 -29.45
N VAL A 164 -20.84 -18.67 -29.28
CA VAL A 164 -20.79 -17.27 -29.76
C VAL A 164 -20.04 -16.39 -28.80
N VAL A 165 -20.40 -16.41 -27.51
CA VAL A 165 -19.77 -15.58 -26.49
C VAL A 165 -18.32 -16.01 -26.24
N ASP A 166 -18.05 -17.31 -26.26
CA ASP A 166 -16.70 -17.85 -26.08
C ASP A 166 -15.75 -17.43 -27.21
N VAL A 167 -16.28 -17.31 -28.44
CA VAL A 167 -15.50 -16.76 -29.56
C VAL A 167 -15.13 -15.30 -29.32
N THR A 168 -16.05 -14.46 -28.84
CA THR A 168 -15.69 -13.05 -28.53
C THR A 168 -14.61 -12.95 -27.45
N ASN A 169 -14.68 -13.81 -26.43
CA ASN A 169 -13.64 -13.90 -25.40
C ASN A 169 -12.31 -14.46 -25.94
N LEU A 170 -12.37 -15.49 -26.80
CA LEU A 170 -11.17 -16.07 -27.40
C LEU A 170 -10.42 -15.04 -28.26
N VAL A 171 -11.14 -14.29 -29.10
CA VAL A 171 -10.57 -13.27 -29.96
C VAL A 171 -10.06 -12.07 -29.12
N MET A 172 -10.75 -11.70 -28.05
CA MET A 172 -10.26 -10.73 -27.09
C MET A 172 -8.91 -11.13 -26.49
N LEU A 173 -8.75 -12.40 -26.10
CA LEU A 173 -7.47 -12.91 -25.57
C LEU A 173 -6.41 -13.05 -26.68
N GLU A 174 -6.79 -13.37 -27.90
CA GLU A 174 -5.87 -13.50 -29.05
C GLU A 174 -5.34 -12.13 -29.49
N HIS A 175 -6.23 -11.16 -29.73
CA HIS A 175 -5.93 -9.84 -30.30
C HIS A 175 -5.76 -8.70 -29.25
N GLY A 176 -6.24 -8.90 -28.01
CA GLY A 176 -6.34 -7.83 -27.02
C GLY A 176 -7.50 -6.86 -27.30
N HIS A 177 -8.43 -7.22 -28.17
CA HIS A 177 -9.54 -6.36 -28.62
C HIS A 177 -10.88 -6.93 -28.15
N PRO A 178 -11.54 -6.34 -27.14
CA PRO A 178 -12.84 -6.81 -26.68
C PRO A 178 -13.92 -6.64 -27.75
N MET A 179 -14.85 -7.57 -27.76
CA MET A 179 -15.97 -7.62 -28.70
C MET A 179 -17.28 -7.85 -27.95
N HIS A 180 -18.38 -7.53 -28.63
CA HIS A 180 -19.70 -7.86 -28.14
C HIS A 180 -20.53 -8.56 -29.24
N ALA A 181 -21.42 -9.44 -28.82
CA ALA A 181 -22.37 -10.10 -29.69
C ALA A 181 -23.79 -9.76 -29.23
N PHE A 182 -24.58 -9.21 -30.14
CA PHE A 182 -25.99 -8.91 -29.92
C PHE A 182 -26.89 -9.95 -30.61
N ASP A 183 -27.97 -10.33 -29.96
CA ASP A 183 -29.09 -10.94 -30.65
C ASP A 183 -29.74 -9.89 -31.57
N LEU A 184 -29.59 -10.04 -32.88
CA LEU A 184 -30.04 -9.03 -33.84
C LEU A 184 -31.57 -8.87 -33.84
N ASP A 185 -32.29 -9.89 -33.40
CA ASP A 185 -33.77 -9.86 -33.35
C ASP A 185 -34.28 -9.05 -32.17
N GLU A 186 -33.45 -8.92 -31.13
CA GLU A 186 -33.70 -8.10 -29.95
C GLU A 186 -33.18 -6.65 -30.12
N VAL A 187 -32.41 -6.35 -31.19
CA VAL A 187 -31.98 -4.97 -31.51
C VAL A 187 -33.14 -4.24 -32.18
N ARG A 188 -33.84 -3.43 -31.44
CA ARG A 188 -35.07 -2.73 -31.89
C ARG A 188 -34.74 -1.70 -32.96
N GLY A 189 -35.58 -1.68 -33.98
CA GLY A 189 -35.35 -0.82 -35.13
C GLY A 189 -34.18 -1.26 -36.03
N ARG A 190 -33.47 -2.34 -35.68
CA ARG A 190 -32.26 -2.80 -36.38
C ARG A 190 -31.24 -1.68 -36.62
N VAL A 191 -31.09 -0.84 -35.64
CA VAL A 191 -30.14 0.29 -35.62
C VAL A 191 -29.28 0.24 -34.41
N ILE A 192 -27.99 0.48 -34.59
CA ILE A 192 -27.04 0.73 -33.52
C ILE A 192 -26.69 2.22 -33.56
N VAL A 193 -26.90 2.90 -32.44
CA VAL A 193 -26.55 4.31 -32.29
C VAL A 193 -25.55 4.44 -31.16
N VAL A 194 -24.33 4.92 -31.45
CA VAL A 194 -23.30 5.16 -30.45
C VAL A 194 -23.29 6.64 -30.09
N ARG A 195 -23.69 6.95 -28.87
CA ARG A 195 -23.85 8.31 -28.37
C ARG A 195 -23.56 8.43 -26.88
N CYS A 196 -23.48 9.65 -26.36
CA CYS A 196 -23.57 9.84 -24.92
C CYS A 196 -24.98 9.54 -24.39
N ALA A 197 -25.06 9.08 -23.16
CA ALA A 197 -26.33 8.89 -22.48
C ALA A 197 -27.05 10.22 -22.28
N ARG A 198 -28.37 10.18 -22.21
CA ARG A 198 -29.20 11.35 -21.85
C ARG A 198 -29.41 11.37 -20.34
N THR A 199 -29.59 12.55 -19.80
CA THR A 199 -29.85 12.72 -18.36
C THR A 199 -31.05 11.88 -17.93
N GLY A 200 -30.84 11.00 -16.92
CA GLY A 200 -31.87 10.15 -16.37
C GLY A 200 -32.09 8.82 -17.12
N GLU A 201 -31.37 8.55 -18.20
CA GLU A 201 -31.37 7.23 -18.81
C GLU A 201 -30.81 6.17 -17.84
N ALA A 202 -31.32 4.96 -17.96
CA ALA A 202 -30.88 3.83 -17.16
C ALA A 202 -30.68 2.61 -18.07
N ILE A 203 -29.80 1.71 -17.62
CA ILE A 203 -29.57 0.42 -18.28
C ILE A 203 -29.51 -0.67 -17.22
N ARG A 204 -30.12 -1.82 -17.54
CA ARG A 204 -29.90 -3.06 -16.80
C ARG A 204 -28.78 -3.83 -17.48
N THR A 205 -27.66 -3.93 -16.79
CA THR A 205 -26.46 -4.60 -17.31
C THR A 205 -26.50 -6.11 -17.11
N LEU A 206 -25.62 -6.85 -17.80
CA LEU A 206 -25.56 -8.33 -17.79
C LEU A 206 -25.39 -8.94 -16.39
N ASP A 207 -24.88 -8.21 -15.42
CA ASP A 207 -24.82 -8.62 -14.01
C ASP A 207 -26.15 -8.44 -13.25
N GLY A 208 -27.23 -8.05 -13.96
CA GLY A 208 -28.58 -7.89 -13.41
C GLY A 208 -28.80 -6.60 -12.62
N VAL A 209 -27.84 -5.67 -12.59
CA VAL A 209 -27.91 -4.43 -11.84
C VAL A 209 -28.46 -3.30 -12.71
N ASP A 210 -29.46 -2.57 -12.18
CA ASP A 210 -29.99 -1.37 -12.82
C ASP A 210 -29.08 -0.18 -12.49
N ARG A 211 -28.62 0.53 -13.52
CA ARG A 211 -27.68 1.66 -13.41
C ARG A 211 -28.25 2.92 -14.02
N VAL A 212 -28.26 3.99 -13.26
CA VAL A 212 -28.57 5.34 -13.77
C VAL A 212 -27.32 5.89 -14.45
N LEU A 213 -27.47 6.28 -15.71
CA LEU A 213 -26.37 6.75 -16.55
C LEU A 213 -26.13 8.26 -16.35
N SER A 214 -24.89 8.67 -16.54
CA SER A 214 -24.48 10.07 -16.62
C SER A 214 -24.42 10.50 -18.09
N ASP A 215 -24.64 11.77 -18.38
CA ASP A 215 -24.47 12.40 -19.68
C ASP A 215 -23.03 12.33 -20.24
N ASP A 216 -22.06 11.95 -19.39
CA ASP A 216 -20.67 11.66 -19.78
C ASP A 216 -20.43 10.18 -20.11
N ASP A 217 -21.41 9.31 -19.92
CA ASP A 217 -21.27 7.88 -20.24
C ASP A 217 -21.56 7.64 -21.73
N LEU A 218 -20.62 6.97 -22.41
CA LEU A 218 -20.84 6.52 -23.78
C LEU A 218 -21.68 5.24 -23.75
N VAL A 219 -22.73 5.22 -24.55
CA VAL A 219 -23.64 4.06 -24.64
C VAL A 219 -23.81 3.63 -26.09
N ILE A 220 -24.04 2.34 -26.26
CA ILE A 220 -24.52 1.75 -27.48
C ILE A 220 -26.03 1.59 -27.30
N CYS A 221 -26.81 2.19 -28.21
CA CYS A 221 -28.26 2.18 -28.18
C CYS A 221 -28.81 1.42 -29.38
N ASP A 222 -29.99 0.89 -29.21
CA ASP A 222 -30.86 0.48 -30.31
C ASP A 222 -31.88 1.60 -30.65
N GLY A 223 -32.96 1.32 -31.33
CA GLY A 223 -34.00 2.27 -31.70
C GLY A 223 -34.83 2.80 -30.51
N GLU A 224 -34.74 2.17 -29.33
CA GLU A 224 -35.54 2.54 -28.17
C GLU A 224 -34.66 3.08 -27.03
N GLY A 225 -33.42 2.60 -26.85
CA GLY A 225 -32.57 3.05 -25.75
C GLY A 225 -31.23 2.34 -25.61
N PRO A 226 -30.53 2.51 -24.50
CA PRO A 226 -29.23 1.91 -24.25
C PRO A 226 -29.31 0.38 -24.15
N VAL A 227 -28.49 -0.33 -24.96
CA VAL A 227 -28.32 -1.79 -24.96
C VAL A 227 -26.92 -2.20 -24.46
N ALA A 228 -25.97 -1.28 -24.33
CA ALA A 228 -24.70 -1.52 -23.68
C ALA A 228 -24.09 -0.23 -23.13
N LEU A 229 -23.37 -0.33 -22.01
CA LEU A 229 -22.42 0.70 -21.57
C LEU A 229 -21.13 0.46 -22.35
N ALA A 230 -20.87 1.32 -23.33
CA ALA A 230 -19.83 1.11 -24.34
C ALA A 230 -18.45 0.81 -23.74
N GLY A 231 -17.85 -0.29 -24.17
CA GLY A 231 -16.54 -0.75 -23.72
C GLY A 231 -16.44 -1.17 -22.24
N VAL A 232 -17.56 -1.18 -21.51
CA VAL A 232 -17.58 -1.56 -20.08
C VAL A 232 -18.38 -2.84 -19.87
N MET A 233 -19.68 -2.85 -20.21
CA MET A 233 -20.55 -4.02 -20.00
C MET A 233 -21.78 -3.96 -20.89
N GLY A 234 -22.16 -5.09 -21.46
CA GLY A 234 -23.39 -5.25 -22.23
C GLY A 234 -24.64 -5.12 -21.35
N GLY A 235 -25.77 -4.79 -21.99
CA GLY A 235 -27.10 -4.84 -21.39
C GLY A 235 -27.76 -6.19 -21.51
N GLY A 236 -28.68 -6.51 -20.61
CA GLY A 236 -29.38 -7.78 -20.58
C GLY A 236 -30.49 -7.94 -21.64
N THR A 237 -30.86 -6.88 -22.36
CA THR A 237 -32.01 -6.90 -23.29
C THR A 237 -31.69 -7.53 -24.65
N SER A 238 -30.44 -7.48 -25.09
CA SER A 238 -29.97 -7.99 -26.38
C SER A 238 -28.92 -9.09 -26.24
N GLU A 239 -28.94 -9.80 -25.11
CA GLU A 239 -28.02 -10.89 -24.80
C GLU A 239 -28.23 -12.11 -25.72
N ILE A 240 -27.11 -12.76 -26.07
CA ILE A 240 -27.17 -14.05 -26.81
C ILE A 240 -27.79 -15.14 -25.92
N THR A 241 -28.83 -15.75 -26.40
CA THR A 241 -29.55 -16.85 -25.74
C THR A 241 -29.51 -18.13 -26.58
N SER A 242 -29.98 -19.25 -26.04
CA SER A 242 -30.11 -20.51 -26.79
C SER A 242 -31.09 -20.45 -27.96
N LYS A 243 -31.86 -19.34 -28.06
CA LYS A 243 -32.85 -19.13 -29.14
C LYS A 243 -32.35 -18.17 -30.22
N THR A 244 -31.19 -17.55 -30.01
CA THR A 244 -30.63 -16.59 -30.95
C THR A 244 -30.24 -17.28 -32.27
N GLU A 245 -30.83 -16.85 -33.36
CA GLU A 245 -30.56 -17.35 -34.73
C GLU A 245 -29.79 -16.32 -35.56
N ARG A 246 -29.85 -15.03 -35.21
CA ARG A 246 -29.18 -13.94 -35.91
C ARG A 246 -28.29 -13.14 -34.96
N VAL A 247 -27.05 -13.06 -35.31
CA VAL A 247 -26.02 -12.40 -34.46
C VAL A 247 -25.46 -11.18 -35.17
N LEU A 248 -25.45 -10.04 -34.46
CA LEU A 248 -24.66 -8.87 -34.82
C LEU A 248 -23.39 -8.84 -33.96
N LEU A 249 -22.24 -9.05 -34.58
CA LEU A 249 -20.95 -8.91 -33.92
C LEU A 249 -20.50 -7.45 -33.99
N GLU A 250 -19.97 -6.98 -32.87
CA GLU A 250 -19.38 -5.64 -32.65
C GLU A 250 -17.90 -5.77 -32.33
N CYS A 251 -17.08 -4.88 -32.96
CA CYS A 251 -15.70 -4.66 -32.59
C CYS A 251 -15.39 -3.18 -32.80
N ALA A 252 -15.27 -2.42 -31.71
CA ALA A 252 -15.18 -0.96 -31.79
C ALA A 252 -13.88 -0.43 -31.16
N TYR A 253 -13.54 0.81 -31.48
CA TYR A 253 -12.53 1.58 -30.74
C TYR A 253 -13.21 2.71 -29.97
N PHE A 254 -13.01 2.73 -28.65
CA PHE A 254 -13.53 3.77 -27.78
C PHE A 254 -12.38 4.60 -27.18
N GLU A 255 -12.64 5.89 -26.94
CA GLU A 255 -11.68 6.78 -26.29
C GLU A 255 -11.38 6.32 -24.85
N PRO A 256 -10.11 6.00 -24.53
CA PRO A 256 -9.76 5.31 -23.28
C PRO A 256 -10.16 6.04 -22.00
N ARG A 257 -10.05 7.38 -21.98
CA ARG A 257 -10.34 8.19 -20.78
C ARG A 257 -11.83 8.18 -20.42
N GLY A 258 -12.70 8.17 -21.45
CA GLY A 258 -14.14 8.08 -21.27
C GLY A 258 -14.52 6.74 -20.61
N ILE A 259 -13.99 5.65 -21.15
CA ILE A 259 -14.23 4.30 -20.60
C ILE A 259 -13.75 4.21 -19.14
N ARG A 260 -12.55 4.72 -18.85
CA ARG A 260 -12.03 4.74 -17.47
C ARG A 260 -12.93 5.51 -16.50
N ARG A 261 -13.48 6.67 -16.93
CA ARG A 261 -14.40 7.45 -16.11
C ARG A 261 -15.71 6.72 -15.86
N ALA A 262 -16.31 6.15 -16.91
CA ALA A 262 -17.54 5.38 -16.81
C ALA A 262 -17.37 4.15 -15.90
N ALA A 263 -16.34 3.33 -16.13
CA ALA A 263 -16.03 2.16 -15.32
C ALA A 263 -15.90 2.50 -13.82
N ARG A 264 -15.16 3.57 -13.50
CA ARG A 264 -14.99 4.04 -12.12
C ARG A 264 -16.28 4.60 -11.50
N ARG A 265 -17.07 5.34 -12.27
CA ARG A 265 -18.34 5.92 -11.82
C ARG A 265 -19.31 4.84 -11.39
N HIS A 266 -19.40 3.78 -12.17
CA HIS A 266 -20.30 2.67 -11.91
C HIS A 266 -19.69 1.56 -11.03
N GLY A 267 -18.42 1.68 -10.63
CA GLY A 267 -17.73 0.67 -9.83
C GLY A 267 -17.56 -0.68 -10.54
N ILE A 268 -17.48 -0.66 -11.89
CA ILE A 268 -17.38 -1.87 -12.72
C ILE A 268 -15.94 -2.04 -13.19
N HIS A 269 -15.41 -3.26 -13.05
CA HIS A 269 -14.13 -3.65 -13.61
C HIS A 269 -14.30 -4.96 -14.38
N THR A 270 -14.14 -4.91 -15.69
CA THR A 270 -14.28 -6.06 -16.60
C THR A 270 -13.03 -6.22 -17.45
N GLU A 271 -12.85 -7.39 -18.07
CA GLU A 271 -11.80 -7.63 -19.07
C GLU A 271 -11.91 -6.66 -20.26
N SER A 272 -13.13 -6.24 -20.58
CA SER A 272 -13.40 -5.24 -21.61
C SER A 272 -12.93 -3.85 -21.18
N SER A 273 -13.41 -3.35 -20.02
CA SER A 273 -13.02 -2.03 -19.53
C SER A 273 -11.52 -1.93 -19.25
N HIS A 274 -10.90 -3.02 -18.76
CA HIS A 274 -9.46 -3.11 -18.51
C HIS A 274 -8.61 -2.87 -19.77
N ARG A 275 -9.06 -3.38 -20.93
CA ARG A 275 -8.39 -3.18 -22.21
C ARG A 275 -8.71 -1.81 -22.82
N PHE A 276 -9.97 -1.44 -22.89
CA PHE A 276 -10.37 -0.17 -23.50
C PHE A 276 -9.83 1.05 -22.75
N GLU A 277 -9.80 1.02 -21.41
CA GLU A 277 -9.27 2.15 -20.64
C GLU A 277 -7.76 2.40 -20.82
N ARG A 278 -7.04 1.40 -21.35
CA ARG A 278 -5.61 1.51 -21.69
C ARG A 278 -5.36 1.80 -23.15
N GLY A 279 -6.36 1.56 -24.00
CA GLY A 279 -6.33 1.72 -25.43
C GLY A 279 -6.10 0.40 -26.17
N VAL A 280 -7.05 0.05 -27.01
CA VAL A 280 -6.95 -1.11 -27.92
C VAL A 280 -6.33 -0.70 -29.25
N ASP A 281 -5.92 -1.67 -30.08
CA ASP A 281 -5.41 -1.42 -31.42
C ASP A 281 -6.54 -1.05 -32.38
N TRP A 282 -6.72 0.25 -32.66
CA TRP A 282 -7.72 0.71 -33.62
C TRP A 282 -7.47 0.22 -35.07
N GLY A 283 -6.22 -0.10 -35.40
CA GLY A 283 -5.87 -0.64 -36.71
C GLY A 283 -6.24 -2.09 -36.91
N ASP A 284 -6.47 -2.84 -35.81
CA ASP A 284 -6.80 -4.26 -35.82
C ASP A 284 -8.31 -4.54 -35.85
N THR A 285 -9.16 -3.54 -35.68
CA THR A 285 -10.63 -3.69 -35.60
C THR A 285 -11.22 -4.59 -36.69
N ARG A 286 -10.82 -4.42 -37.96
CA ARG A 286 -11.29 -5.22 -39.10
C ARG A 286 -10.80 -6.65 -39.01
N VAL A 287 -9.55 -6.86 -38.66
CA VAL A 287 -8.92 -8.22 -38.64
C VAL A 287 -9.48 -9.04 -37.51
N ALA A 288 -9.58 -8.46 -36.31
CA ALA A 288 -10.17 -9.12 -35.16
C ALA A 288 -11.65 -9.49 -35.40
N LEU A 289 -12.43 -8.58 -36.01
CA LEU A 289 -13.83 -8.87 -36.35
C LEU A 289 -13.95 -9.96 -37.40
N ALA A 290 -13.10 -9.95 -38.43
CA ALA A 290 -13.09 -11.02 -39.43
C ALA A 290 -12.74 -12.39 -38.82
N ARG A 291 -11.79 -12.40 -37.87
CA ARG A 291 -11.46 -13.60 -37.08
C ARG A 291 -12.65 -14.12 -36.30
N ALA A 292 -13.39 -13.24 -35.62
CA ALA A 292 -14.58 -13.62 -34.87
C ALA A 292 -15.69 -14.18 -35.79
N VAL A 293 -15.95 -13.52 -36.92
CA VAL A 293 -16.94 -14.00 -37.92
C VAL A 293 -16.59 -15.40 -38.38
N SER A 294 -15.31 -15.64 -38.73
CA SER A 294 -14.85 -16.95 -39.17
C SER A 294 -15.04 -18.04 -38.11
N LEU A 295 -14.69 -17.75 -36.88
CA LEU A 295 -14.84 -18.70 -35.78
C LEU A 295 -16.30 -18.95 -35.37
N VAL A 296 -17.15 -17.92 -35.34
CA VAL A 296 -18.58 -18.10 -35.08
C VAL A 296 -19.21 -18.95 -36.19
N ALA A 297 -18.93 -18.69 -37.46
CA ALA A 297 -19.42 -19.50 -38.58
C ALA A 297 -18.96 -20.96 -38.44
N GLU A 298 -17.69 -21.21 -38.12
CA GLU A 298 -17.16 -22.57 -37.93
C GLU A 298 -17.82 -23.30 -36.76
N LEU A 299 -17.99 -22.63 -35.63
CA LEU A 299 -18.38 -23.28 -34.36
C LEU A 299 -19.90 -23.36 -34.16
N SER A 300 -20.67 -22.46 -34.78
CA SER A 300 -22.13 -22.45 -34.66
C SER A 300 -22.87 -22.89 -35.91
N GLY A 301 -22.16 -23.12 -37.02
CA GLY A 301 -22.76 -23.40 -38.33
C GLY A 301 -23.43 -22.19 -38.96
N ALA A 302 -23.19 -21.01 -38.45
CA ALA A 302 -23.78 -19.76 -38.93
C ALA A 302 -23.27 -19.38 -40.34
N THR A 303 -24.08 -18.67 -41.07
CA THR A 303 -23.76 -18.12 -42.38
C THR A 303 -23.42 -16.64 -42.26
N ALA A 304 -22.22 -16.23 -42.65
CA ALA A 304 -21.87 -14.80 -42.74
C ALA A 304 -22.56 -14.17 -43.97
N VAL A 305 -23.41 -13.19 -43.74
CA VAL A 305 -24.23 -12.59 -44.80
C VAL A 305 -23.81 -11.17 -45.21
N SER A 306 -22.99 -10.52 -44.37
CA SER A 306 -22.45 -9.22 -44.69
C SER A 306 -20.92 -9.22 -44.66
N PRO A 307 -20.25 -8.40 -45.49
CA PRO A 307 -18.84 -8.13 -45.31
C PRO A 307 -18.60 -7.46 -43.93
N VAL A 308 -17.41 -7.66 -43.34
CA VAL A 308 -16.98 -6.90 -42.19
C VAL A 308 -16.99 -5.42 -42.56
N SER A 309 -17.86 -4.66 -41.92
CA SER A 309 -18.02 -3.23 -42.14
C SER A 309 -17.46 -2.45 -40.98
N VAL A 310 -16.66 -1.42 -41.24
CA VAL A 310 -16.17 -0.49 -40.22
C VAL A 310 -16.70 0.89 -40.58
N VAL A 311 -17.55 1.43 -39.72
CA VAL A 311 -18.01 2.82 -39.79
C VAL A 311 -17.00 3.71 -39.13
N GLU A 312 -16.42 4.65 -39.87
CA GLU A 312 -15.44 5.60 -39.38
C GLU A 312 -16.09 6.97 -39.26
N ALA A 313 -16.33 7.44 -38.03
CA ALA A 313 -16.82 8.79 -37.77
C ALA A 313 -15.67 9.80 -37.75
N ARG A 314 -14.47 9.33 -37.43
CA ARG A 314 -13.24 10.14 -37.39
C ARG A 314 -12.04 9.28 -37.82
N GLY A 315 -11.30 9.76 -38.81
CA GLY A 315 -10.04 9.12 -39.21
C GLY A 315 -9.01 9.18 -38.10
N LEU A 316 -8.41 8.04 -37.79
CA LEU A 316 -7.27 7.92 -36.87
C LEU A 316 -5.99 7.78 -37.67
N ALA A 317 -5.02 8.66 -37.41
CA ALA A 317 -3.73 8.66 -38.10
C ALA A 317 -2.64 8.09 -37.21
N ARG A 318 -1.72 7.32 -37.80
CA ARG A 318 -0.51 6.89 -37.14
C ARG A 318 0.36 8.11 -36.80
N ARG A 319 0.92 8.11 -35.61
CA ARG A 319 1.88 9.14 -35.20
C ARG A 319 3.25 8.85 -35.81
N SER A 320 4.06 9.88 -35.99
CA SER A 320 5.47 9.75 -36.32
C SER A 320 6.32 10.42 -35.25
N VAL A 321 7.40 9.76 -34.88
CA VAL A 321 8.32 10.24 -33.83
C VAL A 321 9.73 10.26 -34.40
N THR A 322 10.46 11.34 -34.22
CA THR A 322 11.87 11.46 -34.60
C THR A 322 12.75 10.94 -33.49
N LEU A 323 13.76 10.13 -33.82
CA LEU A 323 14.75 9.58 -32.90
C LEU A 323 16.16 10.04 -33.37
N ARG A 324 16.82 10.85 -32.55
CA ARG A 324 18.22 11.25 -32.76
C ARG A 324 19.17 10.17 -32.23
N HIS A 325 20.15 9.79 -33.03
CA HIS A 325 21.03 8.68 -32.69
C HIS A 325 21.93 8.97 -31.48
N ASP A 326 22.46 10.19 -31.37
CA ASP A 326 23.27 10.65 -30.22
C ASP A 326 22.49 10.69 -28.92
N ARG A 327 21.18 10.98 -29.02
CA ARG A 327 20.31 11.08 -27.86
C ARG A 327 20.11 9.74 -27.15
N ILE A 328 20.13 8.62 -27.90
CA ILE A 328 19.99 7.28 -27.33
C ILE A 328 21.12 7.05 -26.31
N GLY A 329 22.36 7.21 -26.73
CA GLY A 329 23.53 6.99 -25.88
C GLY A 329 23.59 7.98 -24.69
N SER A 330 23.26 9.24 -24.94
CA SER A 330 23.30 10.27 -23.89
C SER A 330 22.26 10.04 -22.78
N LEU A 331 21.08 9.48 -23.11
CA LEU A 331 20.03 9.21 -22.14
C LEU A 331 20.24 7.87 -21.41
N LEU A 332 20.64 6.81 -22.14
CA LEU A 332 20.87 5.50 -21.55
C LEU A 332 22.22 5.39 -20.80
N GLY A 333 23.14 6.32 -21.03
CA GLY A 333 24.49 6.21 -20.46
C GLY A 333 25.34 5.09 -21.07
N ALA A 334 24.91 4.52 -22.21
CA ALA A 334 25.56 3.43 -22.91
C ALA A 334 25.48 3.64 -24.42
N ALA A 335 26.55 3.43 -25.14
CA ALA A 335 26.57 3.59 -26.59
C ALA A 335 25.66 2.54 -27.27
N VAL A 336 24.77 3.01 -28.13
CA VAL A 336 23.89 2.20 -29.00
C VAL A 336 24.04 2.74 -30.42
N ASP A 337 24.47 1.90 -31.35
CA ASP A 337 24.58 2.29 -32.76
C ASP A 337 23.17 2.35 -33.42
N ALA A 338 23.06 3.14 -34.48
CA ALA A 338 21.80 3.35 -35.18
C ALA A 338 21.23 2.07 -35.81
N ALA A 339 22.10 1.16 -36.27
CA ALA A 339 21.68 -0.11 -36.90
C ALA A 339 21.04 -1.04 -35.88
N SER A 340 21.61 -1.13 -34.68
CA SER A 340 21.05 -1.88 -33.56
C SER A 340 19.68 -1.30 -33.14
N ALA A 341 19.56 0.03 -33.00
CA ALA A 341 18.32 0.69 -32.68
C ALA A 341 17.24 0.42 -33.75
N ARG A 342 17.59 0.51 -35.04
CA ARG A 342 16.67 0.19 -36.15
C ARG A 342 16.21 -1.27 -36.10
N THR A 343 17.11 -2.21 -35.81
CA THR A 343 16.77 -3.63 -35.70
C THR A 343 15.77 -3.86 -34.56
N ILE A 344 16.02 -3.28 -33.41
CA ILE A 344 15.15 -3.41 -32.24
C ILE A 344 13.75 -2.86 -32.53
N LEU A 345 13.67 -1.61 -32.96
CA LEU A 345 12.40 -0.95 -33.24
C LEU A 345 11.64 -1.65 -34.36
N GLY A 346 12.33 -2.09 -35.42
CA GLY A 346 11.71 -2.87 -36.49
C GLY A 346 11.09 -4.18 -36.01
N ARG A 347 11.76 -4.91 -35.13
CA ARG A 347 11.21 -6.16 -34.54
C ARG A 347 9.99 -5.91 -33.67
N LEU A 348 9.91 -4.75 -33.02
CA LEU A 348 8.73 -4.33 -32.25
C LEU A 348 7.57 -3.83 -33.13
N GLY A 349 7.75 -3.78 -34.47
CA GLY A 349 6.71 -3.38 -35.42
C GLY A 349 6.67 -1.89 -35.73
N PHE A 350 7.67 -1.10 -35.32
CA PHE A 350 7.78 0.28 -35.75
C PHE A 350 8.28 0.36 -37.20
N GLY A 351 7.69 1.25 -37.99
CA GLY A 351 8.09 1.48 -39.39
C GLY A 351 9.08 2.64 -39.52
N CYS A 352 10.25 2.42 -40.07
CA CYS A 352 11.16 3.51 -40.37
C CYS A 352 10.69 4.26 -41.62
N ARG A 353 10.11 5.44 -41.44
CA ARG A 353 9.59 6.29 -42.53
C ARG A 353 10.71 6.99 -43.29
N ALA A 354 11.70 7.50 -42.58
CA ALA A 354 12.85 8.17 -43.17
C ALA A 354 14.10 7.94 -42.29
N SER A 355 15.24 7.80 -42.94
CA SER A 355 16.53 7.58 -42.27
C SER A 355 17.52 8.64 -42.74
N HIS A 356 18.15 9.33 -41.78
CA HIS A 356 19.18 10.34 -41.98
C HIS A 356 20.46 9.96 -41.21
N PRO A 357 21.60 10.61 -41.48
CA PRO A 357 22.83 10.30 -40.76
C PRO A 357 22.73 10.42 -39.23
N ASP A 358 22.01 11.43 -38.75
CA ASP A 358 21.95 11.78 -37.31
C ASP A 358 20.62 11.42 -36.62
N MET A 359 19.59 11.04 -37.39
CA MET A 359 18.25 10.78 -36.88
C MET A 359 17.42 9.90 -37.82
N ASP A 360 16.45 9.22 -37.26
CA ASP A 360 15.43 8.48 -38.00
C ASP A 360 14.02 9.00 -37.64
N VAL A 361 13.08 8.91 -38.59
CA VAL A 361 11.65 9.18 -38.36
C VAL A 361 10.91 7.85 -38.34
N TRP A 362 10.22 7.57 -37.25
CA TRP A 362 9.54 6.31 -37.01
C TRP A 362 8.03 6.47 -37.01
N ASP A 363 7.34 5.63 -37.78
CA ASP A 363 5.90 5.46 -37.70
C ASP A 363 5.56 4.56 -36.53
N VAL A 364 4.74 5.09 -35.61
CA VAL A 364 4.27 4.37 -34.43
C VAL A 364 3.11 3.46 -34.85
N PRO A 365 3.17 2.16 -34.59
CA PRO A 365 2.06 1.26 -34.87
C PRO A 365 0.83 1.59 -34.01
N SER A 366 -0.37 1.28 -34.54
CA SER A 366 -1.65 1.60 -33.90
C SER A 366 -1.86 0.91 -32.53
N PHE A 367 -1.18 -0.22 -32.31
CA PHE A 367 -1.19 -0.94 -31.03
C PHE A 367 -0.29 -0.34 -29.94
N ARG A 368 0.50 0.71 -30.23
CA ARG A 368 1.38 1.42 -29.28
C ARG A 368 0.88 2.84 -28.99
N PRO A 369 -0.24 2.98 -28.26
CA PRO A 369 -0.79 4.29 -27.94
C PRO A 369 0.10 5.09 -26.97
N ASP A 370 0.99 4.43 -26.26
CA ASP A 370 1.94 4.96 -25.29
C ASP A 370 3.08 5.75 -25.92
N VAL A 371 3.50 5.40 -27.14
CA VAL A 371 4.65 6.00 -27.79
C VAL A 371 4.24 7.31 -28.49
N ALA A 372 4.72 8.44 -27.98
CA ALA A 372 4.42 9.77 -28.50
C ALA A 372 5.64 10.68 -28.59
N ARG A 373 6.73 10.35 -27.92
CA ARG A 373 7.93 11.17 -27.76
C ARG A 373 9.19 10.37 -28.11
N GLU A 374 10.28 11.08 -28.38
CA GLU A 374 11.60 10.49 -28.63
C GLU A 374 12.04 9.54 -27.49
N VAL A 375 11.82 9.96 -26.24
CA VAL A 375 12.20 9.17 -25.05
C VAL A 375 11.48 7.82 -25.00
N ASP A 376 10.26 7.74 -25.50
CA ASP A 376 9.47 6.51 -25.50
C ASP A 376 10.10 5.48 -26.49
N LEU A 377 10.69 5.94 -27.61
CA LEU A 377 11.49 5.06 -28.50
C LEU A 377 12.83 4.66 -27.89
N ILE A 378 13.48 5.56 -27.14
CA ILE A 378 14.73 5.25 -26.43
C ILE A 378 14.49 4.22 -25.35
N GLU A 379 13.36 4.30 -24.63
CA GLU A 379 12.95 3.29 -23.65
C GLU A 379 12.86 1.89 -24.29
N GLU A 380 12.21 1.79 -25.44
CA GLU A 380 12.07 0.53 -26.17
C GLU A 380 13.45 -0.06 -26.57
N VAL A 381 14.35 0.79 -27.06
CA VAL A 381 15.72 0.38 -27.38
C VAL A 381 16.46 -0.12 -26.13
N GLY A 382 16.38 0.62 -25.03
CA GLY A 382 17.01 0.25 -23.76
C GLY A 382 16.45 -1.05 -23.17
N ARG A 383 15.14 -1.20 -23.21
CA ARG A 383 14.41 -2.35 -22.67
C ARG A 383 14.74 -3.66 -23.41
N VAL A 384 14.70 -3.62 -24.73
CA VAL A 384 14.99 -4.82 -25.55
C VAL A 384 16.47 -5.17 -25.55
N ARG A 385 17.35 -4.17 -25.49
CA ARG A 385 18.79 -4.39 -25.31
C ARG A 385 19.12 -5.07 -23.99
N GLY A 386 18.30 -4.82 -22.94
CA GLY A 386 18.48 -5.26 -21.57
C GLY A 386 19.18 -4.20 -20.71
N TYR A 387 18.61 -3.94 -19.55
CA TYR A 387 19.13 -2.95 -18.60
C TYR A 387 20.46 -3.35 -17.98
N ASP A 388 20.79 -4.64 -17.92
CA ASP A 388 22.07 -5.13 -17.41
C ASP A 388 23.26 -4.67 -18.29
N ALA A 389 23.01 -4.31 -19.55
CA ALA A 389 23.99 -3.72 -20.44
C ALA A 389 24.27 -2.23 -20.19
N ILE A 390 23.50 -1.59 -19.28
CA ILE A 390 23.68 -0.19 -18.92
C ILE A 390 24.60 -0.11 -17.70
N PRO A 391 25.74 0.61 -17.78
CA PRO A 391 26.69 0.69 -16.68
C PRO A 391 26.07 1.45 -15.48
N THR A 392 26.21 0.89 -14.31
CA THR A 392 25.85 1.57 -13.06
C THR A 392 26.91 2.62 -12.75
N THR A 393 26.53 3.88 -12.76
CA THR A 393 27.41 4.99 -12.38
C THR A 393 26.89 5.64 -11.10
N LEU A 394 27.81 5.95 -10.19
CA LEU A 394 27.45 6.78 -9.03
C LEU A 394 27.39 8.25 -9.48
N PRO A 395 26.32 8.98 -9.14
CA PRO A 395 26.28 10.41 -9.40
C PRO A 395 27.38 11.11 -8.63
N ALA A 396 27.96 12.16 -9.22
CA ALA A 396 28.85 13.05 -8.49
C ALA A 396 28.05 13.73 -7.38
N VAL A 397 28.25 13.30 -6.15
CA VAL A 397 27.57 13.86 -4.99
C VAL A 397 28.48 14.92 -4.40
N GLN A 398 28.07 16.18 -4.45
CA GLN A 398 28.64 17.18 -3.57
C GLN A 398 28.23 16.85 -2.14
N ALA A 399 29.17 16.95 -1.20
CA ALA A 399 28.87 16.75 0.22
C ALA A 399 27.63 17.55 0.58
N SER A 400 26.56 16.85 0.92
CA SER A 400 25.31 17.47 1.34
C SER A 400 25.58 18.30 2.59
N ARG A 401 24.95 19.46 2.71
CA ARG A 401 24.86 20.17 3.97
C ARG A 401 24.31 19.25 5.03
N ASP A 402 24.72 19.45 6.28
CA ASP A 402 24.21 18.70 7.43
C ASP A 402 22.68 18.63 7.41
N ALA A 403 22.16 17.55 7.95
CA ALA A 403 20.73 17.38 8.13
C ALA A 403 20.13 18.62 8.80
N GLY A 404 18.96 19.06 8.35
CA GLY A 404 18.28 20.21 8.92
C GLY A 404 18.09 20.07 10.45
N PRO A 405 17.95 21.18 11.20
CA PRO A 405 17.90 21.17 12.66
C PRO A 405 16.92 20.15 13.24
N ARG A 406 15.72 20.06 12.67
CA ARG A 406 14.68 19.09 13.08
C ARG A 406 15.13 17.64 12.92
N GLN A 407 15.81 17.29 11.82
CA GLN A 407 16.31 15.94 11.59
C GLN A 407 17.48 15.61 12.54
N ALA A 408 18.36 16.58 12.78
CA ALA A 408 19.46 16.44 13.73
C ALA A 408 18.95 16.23 15.16
N LEU A 409 17.89 16.94 15.56
CA LEU A 409 17.24 16.75 16.86
C LEU A 409 16.60 15.38 16.97
N ALA A 410 15.83 14.95 15.95
CA ALA A 410 15.21 13.63 15.92
C ALA A 410 16.25 12.50 15.99
N ARG A 411 17.38 12.64 15.29
CA ARG A 411 18.51 11.68 15.38
C ARG A 411 19.07 11.62 16.79
N ARG A 412 19.40 12.76 17.40
CA ARG A 412 19.90 12.82 18.79
C ARG A 412 18.91 12.22 19.78
N ALA A 413 17.60 12.44 19.57
CA ALA A 413 16.55 11.86 20.41
C ALA A 413 16.52 10.32 20.31
N ARG A 414 16.66 9.77 19.12
CA ARG A 414 16.77 8.31 18.91
C ARG A 414 18.03 7.75 19.58
N GLU A 415 19.18 8.39 19.38
CA GLU A 415 20.44 8.01 20.01
C GLU A 415 20.32 8.05 21.55
N ALA A 416 19.62 9.04 22.10
CA ALA A 416 19.36 9.14 23.53
C ALA A 416 18.48 7.99 24.04
N GLY A 417 17.41 7.64 23.32
CA GLY A 417 16.54 6.53 23.65
C GLY A 417 17.27 5.18 23.64
N VAL A 418 18.06 4.92 22.60
CA VAL A 418 18.87 3.69 22.50
C VAL A 418 19.91 3.65 23.63
N ALA A 419 20.59 4.76 23.93
CA ALA A 419 21.57 4.83 25.01
C ALA A 419 20.94 4.65 26.41
N ALA A 420 19.64 4.93 26.55
CA ALA A 420 18.88 4.65 27.77
C ALA A 420 18.38 3.19 27.85
N GLY A 421 18.76 2.33 26.92
CA GLY A 421 18.41 0.91 26.91
C GLY A 421 17.01 0.62 26.35
N LEU A 422 16.47 1.51 25.53
CA LEU A 422 15.16 1.35 24.88
C LEU A 422 15.33 0.91 23.43
N SER A 423 14.31 0.27 22.87
CA SER A 423 14.19 -0.06 21.44
C SER A 423 13.21 0.87 20.76
N GLU A 424 13.59 1.42 19.59
CA GLU A 424 12.67 2.25 18.82
C GLU A 424 11.55 1.41 18.21
N ALA A 425 10.30 1.86 18.38
CA ALA A 425 9.14 1.32 17.70
C ALA A 425 8.60 2.37 16.73
N ILE A 426 8.64 2.06 15.44
CA ILE A 426 8.09 2.92 14.40
C ILE A 426 6.62 2.55 14.21
N THR A 427 5.73 3.42 14.66
CA THR A 427 4.29 3.22 14.61
C THR A 427 3.65 4.08 13.53
N HIS A 428 2.48 3.66 13.02
CA HIS A 428 1.75 4.45 12.03
C HIS A 428 1.35 5.82 12.58
N ALA A 429 1.35 6.82 11.69
CA ALA A 429 0.85 8.15 12.02
C ALA A 429 -0.68 8.21 12.13
N PHE A 430 -1.37 7.16 11.67
CA PHE A 430 -2.81 7.02 11.70
C PHE A 430 -3.23 6.14 12.86
N VAL A 431 -4.27 6.56 13.58
CA VAL A 431 -4.78 5.87 14.77
C VAL A 431 -6.31 5.86 14.75
N ARG A 432 -6.92 5.10 15.65
CA ARG A 432 -8.36 5.16 15.91
C ARG A 432 -8.68 6.40 16.76
N PRO A 433 -9.79 7.09 16.52
CA PRO A 433 -10.23 8.17 17.41
C PRO A 433 -10.33 7.71 18.87
N GLY A 434 -10.96 6.55 19.12
CA GLY A 434 -11.10 6.01 20.46
C GLY A 434 -9.79 5.67 21.17
N ASP A 435 -8.70 5.42 20.45
CA ASP A 435 -7.38 5.21 21.04
C ASP A 435 -6.80 6.53 21.61
N LEU A 436 -7.09 7.67 20.96
CA LEU A 436 -6.72 9.00 21.47
C LEU A 436 -7.55 9.37 22.70
N ASP A 437 -8.85 9.12 22.66
CA ASP A 437 -9.75 9.36 23.78
C ASP A 437 -9.36 8.54 25.00
N ALA A 438 -9.00 7.25 24.81
CA ALA A 438 -8.60 6.36 25.88
C ALA A 438 -7.34 6.85 26.62
N VAL A 439 -6.37 7.44 25.91
CA VAL A 439 -5.18 8.04 26.56
C VAL A 439 -5.39 9.51 26.95
N GLY A 440 -6.57 10.08 26.73
CA GLY A 440 -6.86 11.48 26.99
C GLY A 440 -6.01 12.46 26.19
N ALA A 441 -5.56 12.05 25.01
CA ALA A 441 -4.83 12.91 24.09
C ALA A 441 -5.75 13.99 23.49
N PRO A 442 -5.22 15.10 22.99
CA PRO A 442 -6.03 16.08 22.26
C PRO A 442 -6.79 15.43 21.11
N SER A 443 -8.02 15.87 20.87
CA SER A 443 -8.84 15.36 19.77
C SER A 443 -8.12 15.53 18.42
N ALA A 444 -8.28 14.55 17.55
CA ALA A 444 -7.68 14.60 16.21
C ALA A 444 -8.30 15.74 15.38
N THR A 445 -7.44 16.49 14.70
CA THR A 445 -7.84 17.60 13.83
C THR A 445 -7.83 17.22 12.36
N VAL A 446 -7.18 16.10 12.00
CA VAL A 446 -7.08 15.61 10.63
C VAL A 446 -7.73 14.23 10.55
N THR A 447 -8.78 14.13 9.73
CA THR A 447 -9.46 12.87 9.41
C THR A 447 -9.14 12.50 7.97
N LEU A 448 -8.85 11.22 7.71
CA LEU A 448 -8.65 10.72 6.36
C LEU A 448 -9.98 10.65 5.61
N ARG A 449 -9.98 11.08 4.35
CA ARG A 449 -11.18 11.08 3.51
C ARG A 449 -11.64 9.67 3.12
N ASN A 450 -10.69 8.74 2.95
CA ASN A 450 -10.91 7.36 2.52
C ASN A 450 -10.00 6.40 3.28
N PRO A 451 -10.21 6.21 4.60
CA PRO A 451 -9.39 5.30 5.39
C PRO A 451 -9.61 3.85 4.95
N LEU A 452 -8.58 3.03 5.05
CA LEU A 452 -8.66 1.58 4.79
C LEU A 452 -9.51 0.83 5.83
N GLY A 453 -9.95 1.51 6.87
CA GLY A 453 -10.78 0.99 7.95
C GLY A 453 -10.74 1.93 9.15
N GLU A 454 -11.50 1.61 10.19
CA GLU A 454 -11.58 2.42 11.40
C GLU A 454 -10.23 2.53 12.14
N ILE A 455 -9.36 1.53 11.95
CA ILE A 455 -8.05 1.40 12.62
C ILE A 455 -7.06 2.53 12.27
N GLY A 456 -7.31 3.30 11.24
CA GLY A 456 -6.39 4.34 10.77
C GLY A 456 -7.12 5.53 10.19
N SER A 457 -8.19 5.99 10.85
CA SER A 457 -9.06 7.02 10.27
C SER A 457 -8.64 8.45 10.60
N VAL A 458 -7.79 8.67 11.62
CA VAL A 458 -7.35 10.01 12.04
C VAL A 458 -5.83 10.07 12.25
N MET A 459 -5.24 11.24 12.10
CA MET A 459 -3.84 11.45 12.43
C MET A 459 -3.63 11.58 13.94
N ARG A 460 -2.55 10.97 14.44
CA ARG A 460 -2.21 10.91 15.87
C ARG A 460 -1.88 12.28 16.45
N THR A 461 -2.38 12.56 17.63
CA THR A 461 -2.03 13.72 18.47
C THR A 461 -1.11 13.34 19.64
N SER A 462 -0.86 12.03 19.85
CA SER A 462 0.12 11.46 20.78
C SER A 462 0.77 10.22 20.16
N LEU A 463 2.00 9.90 20.54
CA LEU A 463 2.72 8.67 20.14
C LEU A 463 2.33 7.48 21.02
N LEU A 464 1.74 7.74 22.19
CA LEU A 464 1.45 6.72 23.20
C LEU A 464 0.52 5.59 22.71
N PRO A 465 -0.59 5.86 22.00
CA PRO A 465 -1.46 4.78 21.51
C PRO A 465 -0.74 3.76 20.65
N GLY A 466 0.15 4.22 19.76
CA GLY A 466 0.95 3.35 18.89
C GLY A 466 1.87 2.44 19.69
N LEU A 467 2.52 2.96 20.75
CA LEU A 467 3.40 2.18 21.62
C LEU A 467 2.60 1.16 22.46
N LEU A 468 1.44 1.55 23.00
CA LEU A 468 0.56 0.65 23.75
C LEU A 468 0.08 -0.52 22.88
N ARG A 469 -0.30 -0.26 21.63
CA ARG A 469 -0.66 -1.32 20.65
C ARG A 469 0.52 -2.23 20.34
N ALA A 470 1.72 -1.68 20.18
CA ALA A 470 2.94 -2.46 19.94
C ALA A 470 3.25 -3.39 21.11
N VAL A 471 3.15 -2.90 22.36
CA VAL A 471 3.34 -3.72 23.56
C VAL A 471 2.27 -4.79 23.68
N ALA A 472 0.99 -4.46 23.50
CA ALA A 472 -0.10 -5.43 23.54
C ALA A 472 0.09 -6.54 22.49
N HIS A 473 0.55 -6.18 21.28
CA HIS A 473 0.91 -7.15 20.25
C HIS A 473 2.06 -8.06 20.69
N ALA A 474 3.17 -7.47 21.20
CA ALA A 474 4.33 -8.23 21.66
C ALA A 474 3.97 -9.21 22.80
N ARG A 475 3.12 -8.78 23.74
CA ARG A 475 2.68 -9.62 24.86
C ARG A 475 1.82 -10.81 24.42
N ARG A 476 0.93 -10.61 23.45
CA ARG A 476 0.16 -11.72 22.85
C ARG A 476 1.06 -12.76 22.17
N HIS A 477 2.28 -12.38 21.79
CA HIS A 477 3.29 -13.27 21.23
C HIS A 477 4.36 -13.71 22.26
N GLY A 478 4.06 -13.59 23.55
CA GLY A 478 4.87 -14.14 24.64
C GLY A 478 5.98 -13.23 25.19
N ALA A 479 6.03 -11.97 24.80
CA ALA A 479 6.96 -11.01 25.42
C ALA A 479 6.48 -10.64 26.83
N GLY A 480 7.30 -10.89 27.87
CA GLY A 480 7.00 -10.51 29.26
C GLY A 480 7.22 -9.03 29.51
N ASP A 481 8.39 -8.51 29.11
CA ASP A 481 8.84 -7.16 29.33
C ASP A 481 8.99 -6.40 28.02
N ALA A 482 8.72 -5.09 28.03
CA ALA A 482 8.93 -4.24 26.88
C ALA A 482 9.54 -2.90 27.31
N ARG A 483 10.55 -2.43 26.58
CA ARG A 483 11.20 -1.13 26.74
C ARG A 483 11.25 -0.46 25.39
N LEU A 484 10.19 0.26 25.07
CA LEU A 484 10.01 0.87 23.74
C LEU A 484 10.03 2.39 23.83
N PHE A 485 10.45 3.01 22.75
CA PHE A 485 10.24 4.43 22.52
C PHE A 485 9.89 4.71 21.05
N SER A 486 9.32 5.86 20.81
CA SER A 486 9.06 6.37 19.45
C SER A 486 9.43 7.84 19.37
N VAL A 487 10.04 8.24 18.25
CA VAL A 487 10.32 9.64 17.93
C VAL A 487 9.64 9.98 16.61
N GLY A 488 8.74 10.95 16.64
CA GLY A 488 8.00 11.32 15.44
C GLY A 488 7.09 12.53 15.61
N PRO A 489 6.48 12.99 14.51
CA PRO A 489 5.51 14.08 14.58
C PRO A 489 4.20 13.63 15.21
N VAL A 490 3.59 14.54 15.96
CA VAL A 490 2.17 14.53 16.34
C VAL A 490 1.48 15.72 15.68
N PHE A 491 0.21 15.60 15.38
CA PHE A 491 -0.53 16.54 14.54
C PHE A 491 -1.61 17.23 15.37
N VAL A 492 -1.36 18.49 15.74
CA VAL A 492 -2.24 19.25 16.62
C VAL A 492 -2.90 20.43 15.89
N ALA A 493 -4.01 20.93 16.43
CA ALA A 493 -4.71 22.09 15.87
C ALA A 493 -3.83 23.34 15.90
N ALA A 494 -3.76 24.04 14.80
CA ALA A 494 -2.97 25.27 14.67
C ALA A 494 -3.79 26.51 14.26
N GLY A 495 -5.13 26.37 14.17
CA GLY A 495 -6.01 27.45 13.69
C GLY A 495 -5.86 27.76 12.18
N ALA A 496 -5.11 26.93 11.44
CA ALA A 496 -4.88 27.01 10.00
C ALA A 496 -5.41 25.74 9.29
N PRO A 497 -5.56 25.73 7.95
CA PRO A 497 -6.05 24.53 7.24
C PRO A 497 -5.16 23.29 7.42
N LEU A 498 -3.86 23.48 7.71
CA LEU A 498 -2.93 22.38 8.00
C LEU A 498 -2.65 22.30 9.52
N PRO A 499 -2.52 21.09 10.08
CA PRO A 499 -2.14 20.91 11.48
C PRO A 499 -0.70 21.38 11.72
N GLU A 500 -0.39 21.73 12.97
CA GLU A 500 0.99 21.87 13.42
C GLU A 500 1.59 20.48 13.65
N GLU A 501 2.76 20.24 13.06
CA GLU A 501 3.54 19.03 13.26
C GLU A 501 4.57 19.23 14.37
N ARG A 502 4.25 18.78 15.59
CA ARG A 502 5.17 18.84 16.74
C ARG A 502 5.99 17.56 16.81
N LEU A 503 7.30 17.71 16.91
CA LEU A 503 8.20 16.58 17.10
C LEU A 503 8.19 16.16 18.58
N SER A 504 7.87 14.90 18.84
CA SER A 504 7.75 14.34 20.19
C SER A 504 8.58 13.08 20.34
N LEU A 505 8.95 12.76 21.58
CA LEU A 505 9.48 11.48 22.01
C LEU A 505 8.56 10.92 23.10
N THR A 506 8.08 9.70 22.92
CA THR A 506 7.36 8.96 23.95
C THR A 506 8.11 7.66 24.24
N ALA A 507 8.32 7.35 25.49
CA ALA A 507 8.89 6.09 25.96
C ALA A 507 7.91 5.35 26.87
N LEU A 508 7.85 4.03 26.72
CA LEU A 508 7.00 3.13 27.48
C LEU A 508 7.83 1.94 27.97
N ILE A 509 7.86 1.74 29.27
CA ILE A 509 8.49 0.60 29.91
C ILE A 509 7.43 -0.23 30.61
N VAL A 510 7.41 -1.53 30.37
CA VAL A 510 6.42 -2.47 30.93
C VAL A 510 7.16 -3.70 31.47
N GLY A 511 6.70 -4.21 32.64
CA GLY A 511 7.22 -5.43 33.23
C GLY A 511 8.27 -5.17 34.31
N ASP A 512 9.31 -5.99 34.38
CA ASP A 512 10.27 -6.00 35.48
C ASP A 512 11.59 -5.30 35.13
N ARG A 513 12.27 -4.78 36.17
CA ARG A 513 13.65 -4.29 36.04
C ARG A 513 14.58 -5.47 35.78
N LYS A 514 15.42 -5.35 34.76
CA LYS A 514 16.50 -6.32 34.53
C LYS A 514 17.59 -6.12 35.59
N THR A 515 17.80 -7.11 36.43
CA THR A 515 18.84 -7.10 37.45
C THR A 515 19.86 -8.23 37.21
N TRP A 516 21.14 -7.96 37.42
CA TRP A 516 22.19 -8.97 37.34
C TRP A 516 22.30 -9.80 38.61
N LEU A 517 22.05 -9.14 39.75
CA LEU A 517 22.13 -9.72 41.08
C LEU A 517 20.86 -9.34 41.85
N GLY A 518 20.14 -10.29 42.35
CA GLY A 518 18.92 -10.06 43.09
C GLY A 518 17.64 -10.45 42.35
N LYS A 519 16.50 -10.32 43.02
CA LYS A 519 15.19 -10.58 42.43
C LYS A 519 14.76 -9.40 41.56
N PRO A 520 14.23 -9.63 40.35
CA PRO A 520 13.61 -8.58 39.57
C PRO A 520 12.50 -7.90 40.35
N GLY A 521 12.43 -6.57 40.29
CA GLY A 521 11.32 -5.79 40.81
C GLY A 521 10.54 -5.14 39.67
N ALA A 522 9.25 -4.95 39.84
CA ALA A 522 8.43 -4.28 38.84
C ALA A 522 8.89 -2.83 38.62
N VAL A 523 8.74 -2.34 37.38
CA VAL A 523 9.02 -0.93 37.06
C VAL A 523 8.06 0.01 37.80
N ASP A 524 8.56 1.16 38.22
CA ASP A 524 7.78 2.14 38.95
C ASP A 524 8.05 3.59 38.50
N VAL A 525 7.49 4.55 39.22
CA VAL A 525 7.65 5.98 38.91
C VAL A 525 9.10 6.45 38.93
N TRP A 526 9.97 5.82 39.69
CA TRP A 526 11.38 6.17 39.80
C TRP A 526 12.14 5.80 38.53
N ASP A 527 11.74 4.70 37.85
CA ASP A 527 12.27 4.37 36.53
C ASP A 527 11.89 5.42 35.49
N ALA A 528 10.64 5.89 35.51
CA ALA A 528 10.21 6.98 34.64
C ALA A 528 10.97 8.27 34.90
N LYS A 529 11.16 8.64 36.18
CA LYS A 529 11.94 9.84 36.58
C LYS A 529 13.39 9.74 36.14
N GLY A 530 14.03 8.60 36.39
CA GLY A 530 15.43 8.34 35.98
C GLY A 530 15.58 8.40 34.45
N LEU A 531 14.65 7.80 33.71
CA LEU A 531 14.64 7.83 32.26
C LEU A 531 14.46 9.27 31.71
N ALA A 532 13.47 10.00 32.20
CA ALA A 532 13.22 11.38 31.77
C ALA A 532 14.46 12.27 32.03
N ARG A 533 15.06 12.14 33.21
CA ARG A 533 16.30 12.85 33.56
C ARG A 533 17.43 12.49 32.58
N ALA A 534 17.66 11.21 32.32
CA ALA A 534 18.73 10.78 31.43
C ALA A 534 18.51 11.28 29.99
N LEU A 535 17.28 11.25 29.48
CA LEU A 535 16.94 11.77 28.14
C LEU A 535 17.16 13.30 28.07
N VAL A 536 16.65 14.05 29.04
CA VAL A 536 16.79 15.51 29.06
C VAL A 536 18.26 15.91 29.18
N LEU A 537 19.02 15.32 30.11
CA LEU A 537 20.46 15.60 30.25
C LEU A 537 21.22 15.32 28.95
N ARG A 538 20.93 14.20 28.26
CA ARG A 538 21.63 13.85 27.03
C ARG A 538 21.28 14.78 25.89
N LEU A 539 20.03 15.23 25.80
CA LEU A 539 19.56 16.13 24.74
C LEU A 539 19.92 17.58 24.98
N MET A 540 19.80 18.06 26.23
CA MET A 540 19.87 19.47 26.55
C MET A 540 21.06 19.87 27.42
N ARG A 541 21.72 18.89 28.07
CA ARG A 541 22.76 19.16 29.09
C ARG A 541 22.27 20.10 30.19
N ARG A 542 21.00 19.97 30.55
CA ARG A 542 20.31 20.70 31.61
C ARG A 542 19.65 19.72 32.55
N GLU A 543 19.66 19.99 33.83
CA GLU A 543 18.96 19.18 34.81
C GLU A 543 17.45 19.49 34.76
N PRO A 544 16.55 18.49 34.58
CA PRO A 544 15.12 18.71 34.64
C PRO A 544 14.64 18.83 36.09
N THR A 545 13.63 19.66 36.29
CA THR A 545 12.85 19.68 37.55
C THR A 545 11.62 18.79 37.32
N VAL A 546 11.36 17.88 38.25
CA VAL A 546 10.18 16.97 38.19
C VAL A 546 9.25 17.34 39.34
N THR A 547 8.04 17.78 39.01
CA THR A 547 7.02 18.21 39.97
C THR A 547 5.75 17.35 39.81
N LEU A 548 5.10 16.99 40.92
CA LEU A 548 3.83 16.24 40.87
C LEU A 548 2.75 17.04 40.11
N ALA A 549 2.04 16.38 39.23
CA ALA A 549 0.90 16.95 38.51
C ALA A 549 -0.38 16.75 39.36
N VAL A 550 -0.64 17.71 40.22
CA VAL A 550 -1.78 17.66 41.16
C VAL A 550 -3.02 18.41 40.69
N ASP A 551 -2.93 19.13 39.59
CA ASP A 551 -4.00 19.91 38.98
C ASP A 551 -4.83 19.10 37.97
N ASP A 552 -5.96 19.68 37.53
CA ASP A 552 -6.87 19.07 36.55
C ASP A 552 -6.23 18.98 35.14
N ALA A 553 -5.12 19.66 34.89
CA ALA A 553 -4.38 19.61 33.64
C ALA A 553 -3.45 18.39 33.52
N ARG A 554 -3.34 17.54 34.56
CA ARG A 554 -2.51 16.33 34.53
C ARG A 554 -2.84 15.44 33.33
N PRO A 555 -1.84 14.76 32.74
CA PRO A 555 -2.09 13.81 31.65
C PRO A 555 -3.00 12.66 32.09
N ARG A 556 -4.15 12.49 31.46
CA ARG A 556 -5.13 11.45 31.81
C ARG A 556 -4.61 10.03 31.63
N ALA A 557 -3.64 9.85 30.75
CA ALA A 557 -2.97 8.56 30.57
C ALA A 557 -2.20 8.11 31.81
N LEU A 558 -1.85 9.02 32.71
CA LEU A 558 -1.00 8.73 33.87
C LEU A 558 -1.81 8.59 35.17
N HIS A 559 -1.35 7.68 36.02
CA HIS A 559 -1.95 7.44 37.32
C HIS A 559 -1.87 8.70 38.22
N PRO A 560 -2.97 9.17 38.82
CA PRO A 560 -3.02 10.46 39.54
C PRO A 560 -2.03 10.58 40.71
N ARG A 561 -1.67 9.48 41.33
CA ARG A 561 -0.73 9.48 42.48
C ARG A 561 0.75 9.50 42.06
N GLY A 562 1.07 9.39 40.77
CA GLY A 562 2.44 9.34 40.28
C GLY A 562 2.67 10.13 38.99
N ALA A 563 1.63 10.84 38.50
CA ALA A 563 1.77 11.75 37.39
C ALA A 563 2.66 12.94 37.77
N ALA A 564 3.60 13.26 36.92
CA ALA A 564 4.50 14.37 37.14
C ALA A 564 4.81 15.13 35.86
N TRP A 565 5.09 16.41 36.01
CA TRP A 565 5.55 17.28 34.93
C TRP A 565 7.10 17.28 34.89
N VAL A 566 7.64 17.43 33.70
CA VAL A 566 9.06 17.60 33.46
C VAL A 566 9.28 19.02 32.95
N ASP A 567 9.97 19.81 33.74
CA ASP A 567 10.29 21.21 33.44
C ASP A 567 11.79 21.38 33.28
N VAL A 568 12.21 22.27 32.38
CA VAL A 568 13.61 22.70 32.19
C VAL A 568 13.65 24.21 32.21
N ASP A 569 14.45 24.79 33.12
CA ASP A 569 14.54 26.24 33.35
C ASP A 569 13.15 26.90 33.50
N GLY A 570 12.24 26.25 34.23
CA GLY A 570 10.87 26.70 34.50
C GLY A 570 9.89 26.57 33.34
N LYS A 571 10.28 25.96 32.21
CA LYS A 571 9.42 25.70 31.07
C LYS A 571 9.12 24.22 30.97
N ARG A 572 7.84 23.91 30.80
CA ARG A 572 7.36 22.54 30.61
C ARG A 572 7.83 21.95 29.29
N VAL A 573 8.49 20.79 29.38
CA VAL A 573 8.98 20.03 28.23
C VAL A 573 8.39 18.63 28.14
N GLY A 574 7.62 18.20 29.15
CA GLY A 574 7.01 16.87 29.09
C GLY A 574 6.29 16.45 30.36
N SER A 575 5.99 15.16 30.41
CA SER A 575 5.36 14.51 31.54
C SER A 575 5.90 13.08 31.72
N LEU A 576 5.72 12.53 32.91
CA LEU A 576 6.07 11.15 33.22
C LEU A 576 5.16 10.58 34.31
N GLY A 577 5.11 9.26 34.40
CA GLY A 577 4.42 8.58 35.49
C GLY A 577 4.01 7.16 35.16
N PRO A 578 3.46 6.45 36.13
CA PRO A 578 2.82 5.16 35.91
C PRO A 578 1.60 5.32 34.98
N LEU A 579 1.40 4.36 34.10
CA LEU A 579 0.23 4.30 33.23
C LEU A 579 -1.04 4.10 34.07
N HIS A 580 -2.12 4.81 33.71
CA HIS A 580 -3.41 4.64 34.38
C HIS A 580 -3.95 3.21 34.14
N PRO A 581 -4.49 2.52 35.19
CA PRO A 581 -5.02 1.17 35.01
C PRO A 581 -6.08 1.05 33.91
N ASP A 582 -7.03 1.98 33.82
CA ASP A 582 -8.08 1.96 32.81
C ASP A 582 -7.50 2.05 31.38
N VAL A 583 -6.39 2.78 31.21
CA VAL A 583 -5.68 2.86 29.92
C VAL A 583 -4.96 1.53 29.65
N ALA A 584 -4.30 0.96 30.66
CA ALA A 584 -3.63 -0.34 30.53
C ALA A 584 -4.62 -1.43 30.12
N ASP A 585 -5.81 -1.43 30.72
CA ASP A 585 -6.90 -2.38 30.43
C ASP A 585 -7.48 -2.16 29.02
N SER A 586 -7.72 -0.89 28.62
CA SER A 586 -8.23 -0.55 27.28
C SER A 586 -7.33 -1.00 26.14
N PHE A 587 -6.03 -1.08 26.39
CA PHE A 587 -5.03 -1.53 25.40
C PHE A 587 -4.55 -2.96 25.65
N GLU A 588 -5.04 -3.67 26.66
CA GLU A 588 -4.62 -5.03 27.03
C GLU A 588 -3.10 -5.10 27.32
N VAL A 589 -2.52 -4.05 27.90
CA VAL A 589 -1.09 -4.00 28.15
C VAL A 589 -0.71 -4.91 29.33
N GLY A 590 -1.52 -4.95 30.36
CA GLY A 590 -1.30 -5.76 31.59
C GLY A 590 -0.01 -5.38 32.35
N GLY A 591 0.07 -5.72 33.63
CA GLY A 591 1.24 -5.47 34.45
C GLY A 591 1.48 -3.99 34.74
N GLN A 592 2.59 -3.71 35.44
CA GLN A 592 2.99 -2.33 35.72
C GLN A 592 3.68 -1.73 34.47
N ALA A 593 3.30 -0.49 34.15
CA ALA A 593 3.85 0.24 33.03
C ALA A 593 4.13 1.70 33.42
N VAL A 594 5.20 2.27 32.90
CA VAL A 594 5.55 3.67 33.10
C VAL A 594 5.79 4.36 31.76
N VAL A 595 5.41 5.62 31.68
CA VAL A 595 5.46 6.45 30.47
C VAL A 595 6.29 7.67 30.71
N VAL A 596 7.03 8.09 29.69
CA VAL A 596 7.70 9.40 29.59
C VAL A 596 7.33 10.00 28.24
N GLU A 597 6.76 11.18 28.23
CA GLU A 597 6.48 11.96 27.01
C GLU A 597 7.25 13.28 27.05
N LEU A 598 8.01 13.57 25.98
CA LEU A 598 8.80 14.80 25.85
C LEU A 598 8.44 15.53 24.55
N ASP A 599 8.18 16.82 24.66
CA ASP A 599 8.04 17.74 23.52
C ASP A 599 9.43 18.19 23.06
N LEU A 600 9.92 17.57 22.00
CA LEU A 600 11.23 17.88 21.43
C LEU A 600 11.26 19.28 20.80
N GLY A 601 10.13 19.78 20.33
CA GLY A 601 10.01 21.14 19.79
C GLY A 601 10.20 22.19 20.88
N ALA A 602 9.57 22.01 22.05
CA ALA A 602 9.76 22.88 23.21
C ALA A 602 11.22 22.84 23.71
N MET A 603 11.83 21.64 23.69
CA MET A 603 13.24 21.47 24.05
C MET A 603 14.19 22.19 23.07
N ASP A 604 13.89 22.14 21.77
CA ASP A 604 14.70 22.80 20.73
C ASP A 604 14.68 24.32 20.88
N VAL A 605 13.53 24.89 21.19
CA VAL A 605 13.38 26.34 21.47
C VAL A 605 14.22 26.77 22.66
N LEU A 606 14.31 25.95 23.72
CA LEU A 606 15.15 26.22 24.88
C LEU A 606 16.65 26.10 24.57
N GLY A 607 16.99 25.26 23.62
CA GLY A 607 18.36 24.97 23.23
C GLY A 607 19.18 24.19 24.27
N ALA A 608 20.12 23.41 23.77
CA ALA A 608 21.05 22.67 24.63
C ALA A 608 22.14 23.58 25.13
N ARG A 609 22.58 23.40 26.40
CA ARG A 609 23.76 24.11 26.91
C ARG A 609 25.01 23.75 26.08
N PRO A 610 25.86 24.72 25.74
CA PRO A 610 27.10 24.41 25.06
C PRO A 610 28.04 23.59 25.98
N VAL A 611 28.92 22.84 25.36
CA VAL A 611 29.95 22.08 26.08
C VAL A 611 31.12 23.01 26.31
N TYR A 612 31.48 23.21 27.58
CA TYR A 612 32.69 23.92 27.97
C TYR A 612 33.67 22.93 28.58
N PHE A 613 34.92 23.08 28.26
CA PHE A 613 35.99 22.35 28.93
C PHE A 613 36.11 22.86 30.37
N SER A 614 36.06 21.96 31.35
CA SER A 614 36.39 22.24 32.76
C SER A 614 37.64 21.44 33.12
N PRO A 615 38.68 22.08 33.62
CA PRO A 615 39.87 21.38 34.09
C PRO A 615 39.53 20.38 35.21
N LEU A 616 40.27 19.29 35.26
CA LEU A 616 40.12 18.35 36.37
C LEU A 616 40.46 19.06 37.70
N PRO A 617 39.73 18.76 38.78
CA PRO A 617 40.01 19.33 40.09
C PRO A 617 41.45 19.02 40.55
N ARG A 618 42.17 20.05 41.02
CA ARG A 618 43.54 19.93 41.51
C ARG A 618 43.62 19.78 43.02
N PHE A 619 42.55 20.16 43.73
CA PHE A 619 42.50 20.16 45.18
C PHE A 619 41.52 19.09 45.69
N PRO A 620 41.76 18.47 46.86
CA PRO A 620 40.90 17.44 47.42
C PRO A 620 39.53 18.02 47.82
N ALA A 621 38.48 17.19 47.70
CA ALA A 621 37.17 17.50 48.27
C ALA A 621 37.09 17.06 49.72
N ILE A 622 36.24 17.72 50.49
CA ILE A 622 35.86 17.32 51.85
C ILE A 622 34.34 17.10 51.86
N THR A 623 33.91 15.96 52.39
CA THR A 623 32.48 15.64 52.51
C THR A 623 32.00 15.85 53.92
N ARG A 624 30.80 16.41 54.08
CA ARG A 624 30.06 16.49 55.34
C ARG A 624 28.66 15.88 55.13
N ASP A 625 28.23 15.13 56.12
CA ASP A 625 26.89 14.58 56.17
C ASP A 625 25.94 15.52 56.88
N LEU A 626 24.76 15.68 56.30
CA LEU A 626 23.66 16.46 56.83
C LEU A 626 22.45 15.55 57.02
N SER A 627 22.02 15.36 58.24
CA SER A 627 20.77 14.62 58.50
C SER A 627 19.74 15.57 59.12
N VAL A 628 18.64 15.79 58.39
CA VAL A 628 17.57 16.73 58.81
C VAL A 628 16.22 16.07 58.85
N VAL A 629 15.45 16.38 59.84
CA VAL A 629 14.02 15.95 59.96
C VAL A 629 13.15 17.07 59.44
N VAL A 630 12.36 16.76 58.41
CA VAL A 630 11.45 17.73 57.77
C VAL A 630 10.03 17.15 57.74
N ALA A 631 9.02 18.02 57.61
CA ALA A 631 7.65 17.57 57.41
C ALA A 631 7.53 16.72 56.13
N GLU A 632 6.71 15.64 56.16
CA GLU A 632 6.62 14.66 55.08
C GLU A 632 6.17 15.24 53.74
N GLY A 633 5.45 16.38 53.76
CA GLY A 633 5.03 17.12 52.56
C GLY A 633 6.14 17.94 51.88
N ILE A 634 7.35 18.07 52.48
CA ILE A 634 8.48 18.77 51.89
C ILE A 634 9.21 17.84 50.93
N ALA A 635 9.36 18.26 49.69
CA ALA A 635 10.06 17.45 48.68
C ALA A 635 11.58 17.45 49.00
N ALA A 636 12.18 16.25 48.94
CA ALA A 636 13.64 16.10 49.20
C ALA A 636 14.47 16.94 48.21
N GLY A 637 14.02 17.10 46.97
CA GLY A 637 14.68 17.97 45.98
C GLY A 637 14.72 19.43 46.33
N ASP A 638 13.72 19.97 47.08
CA ASP A 638 13.72 21.35 47.54
C ASP A 638 14.76 21.54 48.65
N VAL A 639 14.91 20.53 49.53
CA VAL A 639 15.94 20.52 50.55
C VAL A 639 17.34 20.42 49.91
N GLU A 640 17.54 19.49 48.97
CA GLU A 640 18.80 19.37 48.22
C GLU A 640 19.18 20.68 47.50
N TRP A 641 18.20 21.35 46.88
CA TRP A 641 18.42 22.63 46.21
C TRP A 641 18.83 23.72 47.21
N ALA A 642 18.15 23.82 48.34
CA ALA A 642 18.46 24.79 49.38
C ALA A 642 19.86 24.54 49.98
N VAL A 643 20.26 23.29 50.19
CA VAL A 643 21.60 22.88 50.62
C VAL A 643 22.65 23.35 49.61
N ARG A 644 22.41 23.13 48.32
CA ARG A 644 23.30 23.52 47.23
C ARG A 644 23.42 25.06 47.13
N GLU A 645 22.29 25.76 47.21
CA GLU A 645 22.25 27.22 47.18
C GLU A 645 23.03 27.84 48.35
N ALA A 646 22.80 27.36 49.58
CA ALA A 646 23.48 27.82 50.76
C ALA A 646 24.99 27.45 50.82
N GLY A 647 25.32 26.28 50.22
CA GLY A 647 26.69 25.84 50.03
C GLY A 647 27.50 26.73 49.09
N GLY A 648 26.82 27.43 48.16
CA GLY A 648 27.40 28.34 47.18
C GLY A 648 28.48 27.70 46.31
N ASP A 649 29.49 28.48 45.91
CA ASP A 649 30.55 28.02 44.99
C ASP A 649 31.43 26.90 45.56
N LEU A 650 31.36 26.66 46.88
CA LEU A 650 32.13 25.60 47.54
C LEU A 650 31.41 24.26 47.51
N ALA A 651 30.07 24.22 47.35
CA ALA A 651 29.30 22.98 47.27
C ALA A 651 29.38 22.40 45.85
N GLU A 652 30.35 21.52 45.60
CA GLU A 652 30.54 20.85 44.31
C GLU A 652 29.41 19.85 44.05
N GLY A 653 28.94 19.12 45.07
CA GLY A 653 27.89 18.13 44.97
C GLY A 653 27.04 18.03 46.23
N VAL A 654 25.76 17.75 46.03
CA VAL A 654 24.82 17.39 47.10
C VAL A 654 24.09 16.15 46.63
N GLU A 655 24.04 15.12 47.47
CA GLU A 655 23.44 13.83 47.17
C GLU A 655 22.58 13.32 48.34
N LEU A 656 21.31 13.10 48.13
CA LEU A 656 20.43 12.42 49.07
C LEU A 656 20.75 10.94 49.05
N PHE A 657 21.27 10.36 50.14
CA PHE A 657 21.63 8.96 50.21
C PHE A 657 20.68 8.10 51.07
N ASP A 658 19.91 8.73 51.98
CA ASP A 658 18.93 8.02 52.78
C ASP A 658 17.69 8.87 53.09
N ARG A 659 16.53 8.19 53.16
CA ARG A 659 15.27 8.75 53.64
C ARG A 659 14.64 7.77 54.61
N PHE A 660 14.46 8.17 55.83
CA PHE A 660 13.90 7.35 56.91
C PHE A 660 12.60 7.93 57.47
N VAL A 661 11.60 7.10 57.71
CA VAL A 661 10.30 7.44 58.30
C VAL A 661 10.02 6.46 59.46
N GLY A 662 9.51 6.97 60.54
CA GLY A 662 9.17 6.13 61.71
C GLY A 662 10.33 6.02 62.71
N GLY A 663 10.22 5.11 63.69
CA GLY A 663 11.20 5.00 64.80
C GLY A 663 11.29 6.28 65.62
N SER A 664 12.46 6.92 65.65
CA SER A 664 12.72 8.17 66.41
C SER A 664 12.25 9.43 65.64
N VAL A 665 11.78 9.31 64.42
CA VAL A 665 11.26 10.46 63.65
C VAL A 665 9.81 10.70 64.01
N PRO A 666 9.38 11.94 64.30
CA PRO A 666 8.01 12.27 64.65
C PRO A 666 7.01 11.88 63.55
N ALA A 667 5.78 11.51 63.95
CA ALA A 667 4.71 11.24 62.98
C ALA A 667 4.49 12.42 62.02
N GLY A 668 4.32 12.14 60.72
CA GLY A 668 4.18 13.19 59.68
C GLY A 668 5.50 13.89 59.29
N HIS A 669 6.62 13.32 59.70
CA HIS A 669 7.95 13.81 59.32
C HIS A 669 8.81 12.70 58.69
N ALA A 670 9.82 13.09 57.93
CA ALA A 670 10.82 12.22 57.36
C ALA A 670 12.22 12.76 57.68
N SER A 671 13.17 11.88 57.99
CA SER A 671 14.59 12.20 58.06
C SER A 671 15.21 12.06 56.70
N LEU A 672 15.88 13.09 56.22
CA LEU A 672 16.65 13.14 54.97
C LEU A 672 18.14 13.20 55.31
N ALA A 673 18.93 12.29 54.77
CA ALA A 673 20.37 12.27 54.92
C ALA A 673 21.06 12.60 53.61
N LEU A 674 21.87 13.66 53.61
CA LEU A 674 22.54 14.20 52.44
C LEU A 674 24.06 14.21 52.59
N HIS A 675 24.78 13.77 51.57
CA HIS A 675 26.22 14.04 51.43
C HIS A 675 26.41 15.40 50.77
N VAL A 676 27.15 16.28 51.40
CA VAL A 676 27.54 17.57 50.84
C VAL A 676 29.05 17.59 50.60
N VAL A 677 29.41 17.65 49.31
CA VAL A 677 30.80 17.62 48.86
C VAL A 677 31.26 19.06 48.66
N TYR A 678 32.26 19.50 49.43
CA TYR A 678 32.86 20.81 49.35
C TYR A 678 34.21 20.77 48.65
N ARG A 679 34.46 21.70 47.73
CA ARG A 679 35.75 21.86 47.06
C ARG A 679 35.93 23.31 46.61
N ALA A 680 37.17 23.85 46.76
CA ALA A 680 37.57 25.07 46.10
C ALA A 680 38.39 24.74 44.84
N GLN A 681 38.30 25.59 43.83
CA GLN A 681 39.04 25.40 42.56
C GLN A 681 40.49 25.93 42.65
N ASP A 682 40.79 26.77 43.59
CA ASP A 682 42.02 27.54 43.71
C ASP A 682 42.90 27.11 44.89
N ARG A 683 42.37 26.39 45.89
CA ARG A 683 43.07 25.98 47.11
C ARG A 683 42.51 24.74 47.78
N THR A 684 43.25 24.16 48.71
CA THR A 684 42.73 23.16 49.65
C THR A 684 41.89 23.84 50.72
N LEU A 685 40.67 23.37 50.95
CA LEU A 685 39.80 23.88 52.01
C LEU A 685 40.28 23.39 53.39
N THR A 686 40.12 24.23 54.42
CA THR A 686 40.39 23.86 55.81
C THR A 686 39.11 23.45 56.53
N ASP A 687 39.25 22.63 57.60
CA ASP A 687 38.07 22.17 58.38
C ASP A 687 37.29 23.36 58.97
N PRO A 688 37.87 24.42 59.51
CA PRO A 688 37.12 25.58 60.00
C PRO A 688 36.34 26.34 58.97
N GLU A 689 36.84 26.42 57.73
CA GLU A 689 36.13 27.08 56.61
C GLU A 689 34.90 26.26 56.25
N ILE A 690 35.06 24.92 56.24
CA ILE A 690 33.94 24.00 55.86
C ILE A 690 32.91 23.95 56.95
N ASP A 691 33.35 23.85 58.23
CA ASP A 691 32.40 23.80 59.33
C ASP A 691 31.58 25.11 59.46
N ALA A 692 32.19 26.28 59.19
CA ALA A 692 31.45 27.54 59.10
C ALA A 692 30.47 27.57 57.94
N ARG A 693 30.84 27.04 56.75
CA ARG A 693 29.93 26.95 55.57
C ARG A 693 28.83 25.95 55.82
N HIS A 694 29.15 24.78 56.40
CA HIS A 694 28.20 23.74 56.70
C HIS A 694 27.17 24.18 57.76
N ALA A 695 27.63 24.91 58.81
CA ALA A 695 26.75 25.53 59.79
C ALA A 695 25.75 26.52 59.14
N HIS A 696 26.23 27.30 58.14
CA HIS A 696 25.35 28.19 57.38
C HIS A 696 24.31 27.40 56.55
N VAL A 697 24.69 26.26 55.93
CA VAL A 697 23.77 25.34 55.21
C VAL A 697 22.71 24.81 56.16
N VAL A 698 23.12 24.32 57.32
CA VAL A 698 22.22 23.83 58.37
C VAL A 698 21.20 24.90 58.78
N ALA A 699 21.66 26.07 59.15
CA ALA A 699 20.81 27.19 59.57
C ALA A 699 19.83 27.63 58.48
N THR A 700 20.26 27.59 57.22
CA THR A 700 19.39 27.91 56.08
C THR A 700 18.27 26.87 55.89
N VAL A 701 18.59 25.59 56.00
CA VAL A 701 17.62 24.49 55.88
C VAL A 701 16.63 24.52 57.06
N GLU A 702 17.13 24.74 58.28
CA GLU A 702 16.26 24.88 59.44
C GLU A 702 15.29 26.06 59.31
N ALA A 703 15.81 27.23 58.93
CA ALA A 703 14.99 28.45 58.77
C ALA A 703 13.95 28.30 57.65
N ARG A 704 14.30 27.65 56.53
CA ARG A 704 13.45 27.59 55.35
C ARG A 704 12.35 26.53 55.46
N PHE A 705 12.66 25.40 56.06
CA PHE A 705 11.78 24.25 56.10
C PHE A 705 11.28 23.90 57.52
N GLY A 706 11.67 24.67 58.55
CA GLY A 706 11.39 24.29 59.93
C GLY A 706 12.04 22.94 60.29
N ALA A 707 13.15 22.61 59.62
CA ALA A 707 13.85 21.36 59.82
C ALA A 707 14.55 21.31 61.17
N THR A 708 14.76 20.12 61.71
CA THR A 708 15.59 19.89 62.90
C THR A 708 16.70 18.91 62.58
N LEU A 709 17.94 19.20 63.07
CA LEU A 709 19.04 18.26 62.92
C LEU A 709 18.71 16.95 63.64
N ARG A 710 19.00 15.84 62.99
CA ARG A 710 18.98 14.53 63.62
C ARG A 710 20.40 14.22 64.10
N ALA A 711 20.55 14.07 65.42
CA ALA A 711 21.82 13.68 66.03
C ALA A 711 22.21 12.24 65.66
#